data_7a71e0346d9428a1a03ac9f96ed3a70e
#
_entry.id   7a71e0346d9428a1a03ac9f96ed3a70e
#
_cell.length_a   1.000
_cell.length_b   1.000
_cell.length_c   1.000
_cell.angle_alpha   90.00
_cell.angle_beta   90.00
_cell.angle_gamma   90.00
#
_symmetry.space_group_name_H-M   'P 1'
#
loop_
_entity.id
_entity.type
_entity.pdbx_description
1 polymer ?
#
loop_
_entity_poly.entity_id
_entity_poly.type
_entity_poly.pdbx_seq_one_letter_code
_entity_poly.pdbx_strand_id
1 'polypeptide(L)'
;MDEPATIPTISSPAGRVVARLRALRLNWPRIIGISLVLVWALIIGHEYLDLNPQMVPAGREFSSAIQAHHLWTRAQQCGWCALWDGSERGGFPALADTLASSLHPLVILTTLGWGVVNGAKIALIAALAMAGLAQLWLGRELKLGWLASIWAALMVMVSGHLAGKMELGLFSVLLSTATLSLTFPAALRLARTRRYRDAVLLALILALSAVAGQGYMQAGFLLISPAYLALLWGSRATMATTWRRFLLAAGLALLLAAPFLVPLAHFWPNLVKDSDPELGAAISLNKYLLNLFVDDPDLLFGSVLNPLPYPHMYTLFVGWIPVALAALCLRFGRREHWRPLLFLAGSAALAIFVGSMVPLRWLLPVAPFLAALRFGPMMGGLALPPLLGLAAYGLNGLWQAGWLRSTLYVGLNQAPAGRRVNWGWLLLIPLFMALQQGYRFSQEWLFVQEQSPAIQEVLAALQTPSLAWVQPPFGKHEYVEPAVAMGLKLSPGIMTWRWRDRELPPPSLEASSEGPPTEVISQATVGDVVVYGRNVPVYAKVIASAGWEACQATGSGGHLTVRCNNQQTGILELLENQWTGWRVWRDGQLVSLQDGQWLRVVAPAGEHVYEFRYLPLDVPLGLTLLLVGCILCAALWTRPDNI
;
A
#
# COMPACT_ATOMS: atom_id res chain seq x y z
N MET A 1 -11.69 -77.67 -11.24
CA MET A 1 -11.07 -76.60 -12.09
C MET A 1 -10.84 -75.43 -11.18
N ASP A 2 -9.61 -75.36 -10.66
CA ASP A 2 -9.23 -74.35 -9.67
C ASP A 2 -8.72 -73.09 -10.35
N GLU A 3 -9.31 -71.94 -10.03
CA GLU A 3 -8.87 -70.63 -10.46
C GLU A 3 -7.55 -70.24 -9.75
N PRO A 4 -6.52 -69.77 -10.45
CA PRO A 4 -5.27 -69.38 -9.79
C PRO A 4 -5.40 -68.01 -9.08
N ALA A 5 -5.12 -68.04 -7.78
CA ALA A 5 -5.07 -66.83 -6.94
C ALA A 5 -4.02 -65.82 -7.46
N THR A 6 -4.47 -64.63 -7.79
CA THR A 6 -3.63 -63.48 -8.18
C THR A 6 -2.88 -62.96 -6.97
N ILE A 7 -1.55 -63.12 -6.95
CA ILE A 7 -0.62 -62.57 -5.95
C ILE A 7 -0.57 -61.05 -6.06
N PRO A 8 -0.83 -60.29 -5.00
CA PRO A 8 -0.70 -58.83 -5.07
C PRO A 8 0.80 -58.47 -5.19
N THR A 9 1.15 -57.79 -6.30
CA THR A 9 2.48 -57.25 -6.53
C THR A 9 2.79 -56.14 -5.49
N ILE A 10 3.60 -56.45 -4.48
CA ILE A 10 4.13 -55.51 -3.51
C ILE A 10 5.07 -54.56 -4.27
N SER A 11 4.63 -53.34 -4.55
CA SER A 11 5.46 -52.30 -5.16
C SER A 11 6.63 -51.97 -4.20
N SER A 12 7.87 -52.18 -4.65
CA SER A 12 9.08 -51.92 -3.89
C SER A 12 9.15 -50.46 -3.38
N PRO A 13 9.75 -50.18 -2.21
CA PRO A 13 9.94 -48.83 -1.69
C PRO A 13 10.63 -47.90 -2.71
N ALA A 14 11.57 -48.43 -3.48
CA ALA A 14 12.25 -47.70 -4.58
C ALA A 14 11.30 -47.30 -5.70
N GLY A 15 10.33 -48.15 -6.08
CA GLY A 15 9.30 -47.81 -7.08
C GLY A 15 8.38 -46.68 -6.62
N ARG A 16 8.06 -46.58 -5.34
CA ARG A 16 7.27 -45.47 -4.76
C ARG A 16 8.04 -44.15 -4.70
N VAL A 17 9.35 -44.18 -4.44
CA VAL A 17 10.23 -43.00 -4.50
C VAL A 17 10.39 -42.50 -5.94
N VAL A 18 10.64 -43.39 -6.90
CA VAL A 18 10.73 -43.04 -8.32
C VAL A 18 9.40 -42.53 -8.88
N ALA A 19 8.26 -43.11 -8.46
CA ALA A 19 6.94 -42.60 -8.82
C ALA A 19 6.66 -41.21 -8.18
N ARG A 20 7.08 -40.96 -6.94
CA ARG A 20 7.03 -39.61 -6.31
C ARG A 20 7.96 -38.63 -7.00
N LEU A 21 9.18 -39.00 -7.38
CA LEU A 21 10.10 -38.15 -8.14
C LEU A 21 9.59 -37.89 -9.57
N ARG A 22 8.92 -38.86 -10.23
CA ARG A 22 8.24 -38.63 -11.51
C ARG A 22 6.94 -37.81 -11.36
N ALA A 23 6.26 -37.86 -10.23
CA ALA A 23 5.13 -36.97 -9.92
C ALA A 23 5.58 -35.53 -9.59
N LEU A 24 6.83 -35.33 -9.17
CA LEU A 24 7.55 -34.07 -9.16
C LEU A 24 8.02 -33.71 -10.59
N ARG A 25 7.18 -33.86 -11.62
CA ARG A 25 7.42 -33.19 -12.89
C ARG A 25 7.41 -31.70 -12.60
N LEU A 26 8.62 -31.15 -12.32
CA LEU A 26 8.83 -29.70 -12.23
C LEU A 26 8.14 -29.08 -13.45
N ASN A 27 7.17 -28.23 -13.17
CA ASN A 27 6.40 -27.59 -14.24
C ASN A 27 7.28 -26.43 -14.78
N TRP A 28 8.32 -26.80 -15.55
CA TRP A 28 9.34 -25.90 -16.07
C TRP A 28 8.77 -24.58 -16.63
N PRO A 29 7.66 -24.58 -17.41
CA PRO A 29 7.08 -23.33 -17.87
C PRO A 29 6.61 -22.41 -16.73
N ARG A 30 6.20 -22.98 -15.59
CA ARG A 30 5.80 -22.18 -14.41
C ARG A 30 7.01 -21.57 -13.71
N ILE A 31 8.06 -22.36 -13.52
CA ILE A 31 9.29 -21.92 -12.89
C ILE A 31 9.91 -20.81 -13.73
N ILE A 32 10.04 -21.02 -15.02
CA ILE A 32 10.57 -20.01 -15.96
C ILE A 32 9.72 -18.73 -15.90
N GLY A 33 8.39 -18.84 -15.92
CA GLY A 33 7.51 -17.67 -15.83
C GLY A 33 7.67 -16.88 -14.53
N ILE A 34 7.76 -17.57 -13.39
CA ILE A 34 8.02 -16.93 -12.09
C ILE A 34 9.41 -16.28 -12.08
N SER A 35 10.43 -17.01 -12.53
CA SER A 35 11.81 -16.48 -12.57
C SER A 35 11.93 -15.26 -13.46
N LEU A 36 11.27 -15.24 -14.62
CA LEU A 36 11.26 -14.07 -15.51
C LEU A 36 10.60 -12.85 -14.84
N VAL A 37 9.49 -13.05 -14.13
CA VAL A 37 8.84 -11.97 -13.38
C VAL A 37 9.75 -11.44 -12.27
N LEU A 38 10.41 -12.31 -11.51
CA LEU A 38 11.32 -11.89 -10.44
C LEU A 38 12.54 -11.16 -10.98
N VAL A 39 13.16 -11.69 -12.04
CA VAL A 39 14.31 -11.04 -12.70
C VAL A 39 13.90 -9.69 -13.28
N TRP A 40 12.71 -9.59 -13.89
CA TRP A 40 12.21 -8.34 -14.44
C TRP A 40 11.96 -7.29 -13.35
N ALA A 41 11.42 -7.70 -12.17
CA ALA A 41 11.28 -6.81 -11.03
C ALA A 41 12.62 -6.24 -10.56
N LEU A 42 13.67 -7.09 -10.52
CA LEU A 42 15.02 -6.65 -10.18
C LEU A 42 15.60 -5.71 -11.24
N ILE A 43 15.33 -5.94 -12.53
CA ILE A 43 15.78 -5.05 -13.61
C ILE A 43 15.09 -3.68 -13.51
N ILE A 44 13.77 -3.65 -13.30
CA ILE A 44 13.02 -2.39 -13.19
C ILE A 44 13.45 -1.60 -11.95
N GLY A 45 13.59 -2.28 -10.82
CA GLY A 45 13.95 -1.66 -9.53
C GLY A 45 15.44 -1.72 -9.21
N HIS A 46 16.33 -1.81 -10.21
CA HIS A 46 17.77 -2.07 -10.00
C HIS A 46 18.42 -0.99 -9.11
N GLU A 47 18.03 0.27 -9.22
CA GLU A 47 18.58 1.33 -8.39
C GLU A 47 18.19 1.17 -6.91
N TYR A 48 17.04 0.56 -6.62
CA TYR A 48 16.62 0.27 -5.24
C TYR A 48 17.42 -0.87 -4.58
N LEU A 49 18.32 -1.54 -5.33
CA LEU A 49 19.27 -2.50 -4.79
C LEU A 49 20.49 -1.85 -4.11
N ASP A 50 20.64 -0.54 -4.28
CA ASP A 50 21.58 0.22 -3.46
C ASP A 50 21.05 0.29 -2.02
N LEU A 51 21.67 -0.49 -1.12
CA LEU A 51 21.30 -0.58 0.28
C LEU A 51 21.99 0.48 1.17
N ASN A 52 22.52 1.54 0.57
CA ASN A 52 22.92 2.72 1.32
C ASN A 52 21.67 3.47 1.81
N PRO A 53 21.44 3.64 3.12
CA PRO A 53 20.26 4.34 3.64
C PRO A 53 20.23 5.84 3.29
N GLN A 54 21.36 6.43 2.90
CA GLN A 54 21.42 7.82 2.41
C GLN A 54 20.92 7.96 0.96
N MET A 55 20.91 6.88 0.20
CA MET A 55 20.30 6.82 -1.12
C MET A 55 18.83 6.48 -0.96
N VAL A 56 17.96 7.47 -1.05
CA VAL A 56 16.51 7.31 -0.87
C VAL A 56 15.80 7.26 -2.22
N PRO A 57 14.72 6.50 -2.37
CA PRO A 57 13.87 6.58 -3.55
C PRO A 57 13.46 8.02 -3.81
N ALA A 58 13.59 8.43 -5.06
CA ALA A 58 13.13 9.74 -5.50
C ALA A 58 11.61 9.87 -5.27
N GLY A 59 11.18 11.10 -5.09
CA GLY A 59 9.78 11.38 -4.83
C GLY A 59 9.58 12.16 -3.54
N ARG A 60 8.96 13.32 -3.68
CA ARG A 60 8.86 14.32 -2.62
C ARG A 60 8.23 13.80 -1.32
N GLU A 61 7.22 12.93 -1.43
CA GLU A 61 6.48 12.41 -0.26
C GLU A 61 6.98 11.05 0.25
N PHE A 62 8.05 10.49 -0.34
CA PHE A 62 8.54 9.17 0.04
C PHE A 62 8.87 9.07 1.54
N SER A 63 9.60 10.05 2.05
CA SER A 63 10.02 10.12 3.45
C SER A 63 8.81 10.12 4.40
N SER A 64 7.76 10.89 4.10
CA SER A 64 6.54 10.87 4.91
C SER A 64 5.71 9.60 4.73
N ALA A 65 5.75 8.98 3.55
CA ALA A 65 4.99 7.76 3.27
C ALA A 65 5.52 6.53 4.03
N ILE A 66 6.80 6.51 4.39
CA ILE A 66 7.43 5.38 5.10
C ILE A 66 7.67 5.65 6.59
N GLN A 67 7.44 6.87 7.09
CA GLN A 67 7.74 7.21 8.49
C GLN A 67 7.02 6.28 9.49
N ALA A 68 5.81 5.82 9.18
CA ALA A 68 5.05 4.92 10.03
C ALA A 68 5.69 3.51 10.14
N HIS A 69 6.64 3.14 9.26
CA HIS A 69 7.38 1.90 9.36
C HIS A 69 8.30 1.85 10.59
N HIS A 70 8.64 3.02 11.17
CA HIS A 70 9.33 3.13 12.46
C HIS A 70 8.56 2.48 13.62
N LEU A 71 7.27 2.17 13.46
CA LEU A 71 6.53 1.32 14.40
C LEU A 71 7.30 0.04 14.73
N TRP A 72 7.91 -0.61 13.74
CA TRP A 72 8.61 -1.88 13.96
C TRP A 72 9.99 -1.72 14.59
N THR A 73 10.72 -0.64 14.27
CA THR A 73 11.99 -0.33 14.96
C THR A 73 11.72 0.07 16.42
N ARG A 74 10.68 0.84 16.69
CA ARG A 74 10.23 1.16 18.06
C ARG A 74 9.76 -0.09 18.81
N ALA A 75 9.03 -0.98 18.15
CA ALA A 75 8.59 -2.23 18.77
C ALA A 75 9.75 -3.13 19.19
N GLN A 76 10.86 -3.14 18.45
CA GLN A 76 12.09 -3.83 18.85
C GLN A 76 12.75 -3.18 20.08
N GLN A 77 12.68 -1.87 20.21
CA GLN A 77 13.33 -1.10 21.29
C GLN A 77 12.53 -1.14 22.60
N CYS A 78 11.22 -1.01 22.55
CA CYS A 78 10.38 -0.82 23.73
C CYS A 78 9.05 -1.61 23.72
N GLY A 79 8.84 -2.49 22.74
CA GLY A 79 7.65 -3.35 22.67
C GLY A 79 6.36 -2.56 22.47
N TRP A 80 5.47 -2.62 23.46
CA TRP A 80 4.12 -2.01 23.39
C TRP A 80 4.11 -0.49 23.27
N CYS A 81 5.20 0.20 23.56
CA CYS A 81 5.28 1.66 23.37
C CYS A 81 5.03 2.07 21.91
N ALA A 82 5.35 1.18 20.95
CA ALA A 82 5.14 1.43 19.53
C ALA A 82 3.66 1.58 19.13
N LEU A 83 2.71 1.17 20.00
CA LEU A 83 1.27 1.30 19.71
C LEU A 83 0.77 2.75 19.73
N TRP A 84 1.55 3.67 20.29
CA TRP A 84 1.31 5.11 20.19
C TRP A 84 2.32 5.74 19.25
N ASP A 85 1.86 6.38 18.20
CA ASP A 85 2.72 7.20 17.37
C ASP A 85 2.74 8.63 17.91
N GLY A 86 3.76 8.93 18.69
CA GLY A 86 3.98 10.26 19.24
C GLY A 86 4.90 11.12 18.37
N SER A 87 5.15 10.75 17.13
CA SER A 87 6.08 11.48 16.24
C SER A 87 5.43 12.71 15.59
N GLU A 88 4.10 12.77 15.49
CA GLU A 88 3.41 13.88 14.86
C GLU A 88 2.16 14.33 15.61
N ARG A 89 1.82 15.62 15.55
CA ARG A 89 0.52 16.23 15.88
C ARG A 89 -0.02 15.91 17.28
N GLY A 90 0.82 15.79 18.26
CA GLY A 90 0.40 15.43 19.62
C GLY A 90 0.18 13.94 19.83
N GLY A 91 0.53 13.13 18.86
CA GLY A 91 0.42 11.67 18.91
C GLY A 91 -0.97 11.10 18.60
N PHE A 92 -1.00 9.82 18.21
CA PHE A 92 -2.22 9.08 17.86
C PHE A 92 -2.01 7.56 17.96
N PRO A 93 -3.11 6.74 17.97
CA PRO A 93 -3.00 5.29 17.94
C PRO A 93 -2.35 4.80 16.64
N ALA A 94 -1.13 4.25 16.72
CA ALA A 94 -0.31 3.91 15.55
C ALA A 94 -0.99 2.91 14.58
N LEU A 95 -1.81 1.98 15.10
CA LEU A 95 -2.52 0.99 14.28
C LEU A 95 -3.79 1.53 13.61
N ALA A 96 -4.19 2.76 13.91
CA ALA A 96 -5.37 3.40 13.29
C ALA A 96 -5.02 4.28 12.07
N ASP A 97 -3.76 4.32 11.65
CA ASP A 97 -3.34 5.10 10.49
C ASP A 97 -3.80 4.46 9.18
N THR A 98 -4.69 5.15 8.46
CA THR A 98 -5.24 4.68 7.18
C THR A 98 -4.28 4.83 6.00
N LEU A 99 -3.22 5.60 6.15
CA LEU A 99 -2.22 5.83 5.10
C LEU A 99 -1.05 4.86 5.21
N ALA A 100 -0.76 4.40 6.43
CA ALA A 100 0.35 3.52 6.71
C ALA A 100 0.14 2.10 6.18
N SER A 101 1.21 1.54 5.64
CA SER A 101 1.30 0.12 5.26
C SER A 101 2.04 -0.73 6.30
N SER A 102 2.24 -0.18 7.50
CA SER A 102 3.08 -0.78 8.55
C SER A 102 2.68 -2.19 8.96
N LEU A 103 1.39 -2.54 8.89
CA LEU A 103 0.90 -3.90 9.20
C LEU A 103 0.97 -4.88 8.02
N HIS A 104 1.41 -4.46 6.83
CA HIS A 104 1.56 -5.37 5.71
C HIS A 104 2.77 -6.30 5.95
N PRO A 105 2.62 -7.67 5.85
CA PRO A 105 3.69 -8.61 6.17
C PRO A 105 4.99 -8.36 5.41
N LEU A 106 4.89 -7.91 4.16
CA LEU A 106 6.06 -7.54 3.36
C LEU A 106 6.83 -6.39 4.03
N VAL A 107 6.13 -5.33 4.46
CA VAL A 107 6.75 -4.19 5.15
C VAL A 107 7.36 -4.61 6.48
N ILE A 108 6.65 -5.43 7.26
CA ILE A 108 7.16 -5.97 8.52
C ILE A 108 8.50 -6.67 8.29
N LEU A 109 8.51 -7.65 7.38
CA LEU A 109 9.69 -8.50 7.14
C LEU A 109 10.86 -7.68 6.59
N THR A 110 10.61 -6.77 5.66
CA THR A 110 11.69 -5.98 5.05
C THR A 110 12.22 -4.92 6.01
N THR A 111 11.36 -4.27 6.80
CA THR A 111 11.80 -3.28 7.81
C THR A 111 12.62 -3.94 8.91
N LEU A 112 12.18 -5.09 9.42
CA LEU A 112 12.93 -5.83 10.45
C LEU A 112 14.26 -6.38 9.92
N GLY A 113 14.35 -6.70 8.62
CA GLY A 113 15.56 -7.23 8.00
C GLY A 113 16.58 -6.18 7.57
N TRP A 114 16.13 -5.01 7.10
CA TRP A 114 17.00 -4.00 6.44
C TRP A 114 16.80 -2.57 6.93
N GLY A 115 15.99 -2.36 7.97
CA GLY A 115 15.65 -1.02 8.45
C GLY A 115 14.55 -0.36 7.62
N VAL A 116 14.19 0.89 7.96
CA VAL A 116 13.04 1.59 7.36
C VAL A 116 13.28 1.90 5.89
N VAL A 117 14.31 2.65 5.55
CA VAL A 117 14.58 3.10 4.18
C VAL A 117 14.90 1.93 3.24
N ASN A 118 15.89 1.09 3.60
CA ASN A 118 16.26 -0.05 2.76
C ASN A 118 15.17 -1.12 2.71
N GLY A 119 14.45 -1.32 3.81
CA GLY A 119 13.28 -2.18 3.86
C GLY A 119 12.20 -1.73 2.89
N ALA A 120 11.94 -0.43 2.79
CA ALA A 120 11.00 0.14 1.82
C ALA A 120 11.46 -0.08 0.38
N LYS A 121 12.76 0.11 0.06
CA LYS A 121 13.32 -0.19 -1.28
C LYS A 121 13.08 -1.64 -1.69
N ILE A 122 13.38 -2.59 -0.80
CA ILE A 122 13.17 -4.03 -1.05
C ILE A 122 11.67 -4.33 -1.19
N ALA A 123 10.83 -3.70 -0.37
CA ALA A 123 9.38 -3.85 -0.46
C ALA A 123 8.80 -3.31 -1.78
N LEU A 124 9.36 -2.23 -2.34
CA LEU A 124 9.00 -1.72 -3.67
C LEU A 124 9.27 -2.74 -4.77
N ILE A 125 10.47 -3.32 -4.81
CA ILE A 125 10.84 -4.37 -5.77
C ILE A 125 9.91 -5.59 -5.62
N ALA A 126 9.65 -6.01 -4.38
CA ALA A 126 8.77 -7.13 -4.10
C ALA A 126 7.31 -6.85 -4.45
N ALA A 127 6.83 -5.61 -4.31
CA ALA A 127 5.51 -5.19 -4.75
C ALA A 127 5.38 -5.21 -6.28
N LEU A 128 6.40 -4.76 -7.03
CA LEU A 128 6.44 -4.92 -8.48
C LEU A 128 6.35 -6.40 -8.88
N ALA A 129 7.17 -7.25 -8.25
CA ALA A 129 7.12 -8.70 -8.47
C ALA A 129 5.74 -9.29 -8.15
N MET A 130 5.11 -8.86 -7.07
CA MET A 130 3.77 -9.29 -6.66
C MET A 130 2.71 -8.92 -7.71
N ALA A 131 2.76 -7.71 -8.29
CA ALA A 131 1.88 -7.30 -9.37
C ALA A 131 2.07 -8.19 -10.61
N GLY A 132 3.31 -8.48 -11.01
CA GLY A 132 3.64 -9.39 -12.11
C GLY A 132 3.16 -10.82 -11.86
N LEU A 133 3.36 -11.34 -10.65
CA LEU A 133 2.90 -12.68 -10.25
C LEU A 133 1.36 -12.76 -10.21
N ALA A 134 0.68 -11.71 -9.76
CA ALA A 134 -0.78 -11.61 -9.81
C ALA A 134 -1.30 -11.71 -11.25
N GLN A 135 -0.66 -11.00 -12.16
CA GLN A 135 -1.01 -11.01 -13.58
C GLN A 135 -0.72 -12.36 -14.25
N LEU A 136 0.42 -12.99 -13.91
CA LEU A 136 0.74 -14.34 -14.37
C LEU A 136 -0.29 -15.38 -13.87
N TRP A 137 -0.75 -15.23 -12.62
CA TRP A 137 -1.81 -16.05 -12.07
C TRP A 137 -3.15 -15.80 -12.79
N LEU A 138 -3.49 -14.52 -13.05
CA LEU A 138 -4.68 -14.16 -13.82
C LEU A 138 -4.69 -14.83 -15.21
N GLY A 139 -3.56 -14.81 -15.92
CA GLY A 139 -3.40 -15.50 -17.20
C GLY A 139 -3.72 -17.00 -17.11
N ARG A 140 -3.32 -17.66 -16.02
CA ARG A 140 -3.65 -19.09 -15.78
C ARG A 140 -5.14 -19.32 -15.53
N GLU A 141 -5.78 -18.46 -14.74
CA GLU A 141 -7.21 -18.60 -14.46
C GLU A 141 -8.04 -18.38 -15.73
N LEU A 142 -7.58 -17.54 -16.64
CA LEU A 142 -8.13 -17.32 -17.98
C LEU A 142 -7.72 -18.41 -19.00
N LYS A 143 -6.88 -19.38 -18.61
CA LYS A 143 -6.34 -20.46 -19.46
C LYS A 143 -5.59 -19.93 -20.69
N LEU A 144 -4.84 -18.86 -20.55
CA LEU A 144 -4.06 -18.25 -21.62
C LEU A 144 -2.77 -19.03 -21.91
N GLY A 145 -2.28 -18.90 -23.14
CA GLY A 145 -0.96 -19.39 -23.52
C GLY A 145 0.17 -18.67 -22.75
N TRP A 146 1.31 -19.33 -22.72
CA TRP A 146 2.50 -18.88 -21.97
C TRP A 146 2.95 -17.48 -22.37
N LEU A 147 3.07 -17.21 -23.68
CA LEU A 147 3.50 -15.91 -24.21
C LEU A 147 2.60 -14.76 -23.71
N ALA A 148 1.29 -14.89 -23.88
CA ALA A 148 0.34 -13.86 -23.49
C ALA A 148 0.35 -13.60 -21.97
N SER A 149 0.47 -14.67 -21.17
CA SER A 149 0.50 -14.59 -19.72
C SER A 149 1.76 -13.89 -19.21
N ILE A 150 2.93 -14.21 -19.78
CA ILE A 150 4.21 -13.58 -19.39
C ILE A 150 4.26 -12.13 -19.86
N TRP A 151 3.92 -11.87 -21.13
CA TRP A 151 3.93 -10.51 -21.64
C TRP A 151 3.08 -9.57 -20.77
N ALA A 152 1.85 -9.97 -20.42
CA ALA A 152 1.00 -9.15 -19.56
C ALA A 152 1.57 -8.98 -18.14
N ALA A 153 2.23 -10.02 -17.61
CA ALA A 153 2.92 -9.95 -16.32
C ALA A 153 4.10 -8.96 -16.33
N LEU A 154 4.86 -8.91 -17.40
CA LEU A 154 5.95 -7.95 -17.57
C LEU A 154 5.40 -6.53 -17.78
N MET A 155 4.32 -6.37 -18.57
CA MET A 155 3.69 -5.09 -18.86
C MET A 155 3.09 -4.41 -17.63
N VAL A 156 2.44 -5.17 -16.72
CA VAL A 156 1.84 -4.56 -15.52
C VAL A 156 2.90 -3.92 -14.64
N MET A 157 4.10 -4.49 -14.59
CA MET A 157 5.19 -4.01 -13.74
C MET A 157 5.80 -2.69 -14.24
N VAL A 158 5.74 -2.43 -15.55
CA VAL A 158 6.20 -1.17 -16.18
C VAL A 158 5.04 -0.23 -16.49
N SER A 159 3.86 -0.48 -15.94
CA SER A 159 2.71 0.40 -16.14
C SER A 159 2.92 1.75 -15.46
N GLY A 160 2.46 2.80 -16.11
CA GLY A 160 2.59 4.17 -15.63
C GLY A 160 1.96 4.39 -14.25
N HIS A 161 0.93 3.63 -13.89
CA HIS A 161 0.36 3.74 -12.55
C HIS A 161 1.33 3.28 -11.45
N LEU A 162 2.03 2.14 -11.65
CA LEU A 162 2.97 1.66 -10.63
C LEU A 162 4.22 2.53 -10.57
N ALA A 163 4.81 2.86 -11.72
CA ALA A 163 6.01 3.67 -11.79
C ALA A 163 5.73 5.15 -11.47
N GLY A 164 4.75 5.76 -12.12
CA GLY A 164 4.48 7.19 -12.00
C GLY A 164 3.99 7.62 -10.60
N LYS A 165 3.51 6.70 -9.74
CA LYS A 165 3.22 7.05 -8.34
C LYS A 165 4.48 7.31 -7.53
N MET A 166 5.63 6.83 -7.99
CA MET A 166 6.92 7.08 -7.36
C MET A 166 7.50 8.46 -7.71
N GLU A 167 6.97 9.16 -8.72
CA GLU A 167 7.27 10.58 -8.95
C GLU A 167 7.03 11.41 -7.67
N LEU A 168 5.93 11.15 -6.97
CA LEU A 168 5.65 11.78 -5.69
C LEU A 168 6.16 10.96 -4.49
N GLY A 169 6.59 9.73 -4.67
CA GLY A 169 7.04 8.84 -3.59
C GLY A 169 5.89 8.09 -2.89
N LEU A 170 4.76 7.87 -3.56
CA LEU A 170 3.56 7.23 -2.98
C LEU A 170 3.72 5.71 -2.85
N PHE A 171 4.62 5.29 -1.95
CA PHE A 171 4.93 3.90 -1.64
C PHE A 171 3.68 3.04 -1.41
N SER A 172 2.76 3.51 -0.56
CA SER A 172 1.56 2.76 -0.18
C SER A 172 0.56 2.59 -1.33
N VAL A 173 0.52 3.47 -2.33
CA VAL A 173 -0.31 3.31 -3.54
C VAL A 173 0.21 2.15 -4.38
N LEU A 174 1.53 2.08 -4.59
CA LEU A 174 2.16 1.00 -5.35
C LEU A 174 1.90 -0.35 -4.67
N LEU A 175 2.15 -0.45 -3.35
CA LEU A 175 1.94 -1.67 -2.57
C LEU A 175 0.47 -2.09 -2.57
N SER A 176 -0.46 -1.16 -2.36
CA SER A 176 -1.91 -1.43 -2.39
C SER A 176 -2.37 -1.92 -3.76
N THR A 177 -1.93 -1.29 -4.85
CA THR A 177 -2.27 -1.71 -6.20
C THR A 177 -1.77 -3.12 -6.50
N ALA A 178 -0.51 -3.41 -6.13
CA ALA A 178 0.08 -4.73 -6.30
C ALA A 178 -0.69 -5.81 -5.52
N THR A 179 -1.05 -5.53 -4.27
CA THR A 179 -1.80 -6.46 -3.42
C THR A 179 -3.23 -6.65 -3.93
N LEU A 180 -3.93 -5.58 -4.30
CA LEU A 180 -5.29 -5.64 -4.86
C LEU A 180 -5.34 -6.37 -6.20
N SER A 181 -4.25 -6.34 -6.98
CA SER A 181 -4.15 -7.11 -8.24
C SER A 181 -4.35 -8.61 -8.04
N LEU A 182 -3.98 -9.15 -6.87
CA LEU A 182 -4.18 -10.56 -6.52
C LEU A 182 -5.67 -10.93 -6.36
N THR A 183 -6.54 -9.96 -6.10
CA THR A 183 -7.97 -10.22 -5.90
C THR A 183 -8.64 -10.71 -7.18
N PHE A 184 -8.21 -10.25 -8.36
CA PHE A 184 -8.81 -10.64 -9.64
C PHE A 184 -8.65 -12.14 -9.94
N PRO A 185 -7.45 -12.74 -9.94
CA PRO A 185 -7.31 -14.17 -10.15
C PRO A 185 -7.92 -15.00 -9.02
N ALA A 186 -7.84 -14.53 -7.76
CA ALA A 186 -8.42 -15.24 -6.62
C ALA A 186 -9.95 -15.32 -6.72
N ALA A 187 -10.62 -14.23 -7.11
CA ALA A 187 -12.06 -14.18 -7.30
C ALA A 187 -12.51 -15.07 -8.46
N LEU A 188 -11.82 -15.03 -9.59
CA LEU A 188 -12.10 -15.93 -10.74
C LEU A 188 -11.97 -17.39 -10.34
N ARG A 189 -10.93 -17.74 -9.59
CA ARG A 189 -10.71 -19.07 -9.09
C ARG A 189 -11.83 -19.51 -8.14
N LEU A 190 -12.18 -18.67 -7.17
CA LEU A 190 -13.27 -18.94 -6.25
C LEU A 190 -14.61 -19.14 -6.97
N ALA A 191 -14.95 -18.25 -7.91
CA ALA A 191 -16.18 -18.35 -8.69
C ALA A 191 -16.27 -19.66 -9.52
N ARG A 192 -15.13 -20.16 -10.01
CA ARG A 192 -15.05 -21.41 -10.79
C ARG A 192 -15.11 -22.65 -9.90
N THR A 193 -14.31 -22.69 -8.83
CA THR A 193 -14.14 -23.88 -7.99
C THR A 193 -15.13 -23.98 -6.85
N ARG A 194 -15.54 -22.85 -6.27
CA ARG A 194 -16.42 -22.70 -5.09
C ARG A 194 -15.91 -23.44 -3.85
N ARG A 195 -14.62 -23.76 -3.79
CA ARG A 195 -13.98 -24.49 -2.69
C ARG A 195 -13.74 -23.59 -1.47
N TYR A 196 -13.78 -24.18 -0.27
CA TYR A 196 -13.44 -23.47 0.96
C TYR A 196 -12.00 -22.94 0.94
N ARG A 197 -11.05 -23.70 0.41
CA ARG A 197 -9.64 -23.28 0.28
C ARG A 197 -9.48 -22.01 -0.55
N ASP A 198 -10.25 -21.89 -1.63
CA ASP A 198 -10.19 -20.72 -2.49
C ASP A 198 -10.90 -19.50 -1.86
N ALA A 199 -11.91 -19.73 -1.00
CA ALA A 199 -12.50 -18.66 -0.17
C ALA A 199 -11.51 -18.18 0.89
N VAL A 200 -10.78 -19.07 1.56
CA VAL A 200 -9.70 -18.72 2.49
C VAL A 200 -8.60 -17.95 1.78
N LEU A 201 -8.18 -18.38 0.59
CA LEU A 201 -7.16 -17.68 -0.20
C LEU A 201 -7.60 -16.25 -0.56
N LEU A 202 -8.84 -16.06 -1.00
CA LEU A 202 -9.38 -14.73 -1.26
C LEU A 202 -9.46 -13.89 0.03
N ALA A 203 -9.84 -14.51 1.16
CA ALA A 203 -9.88 -13.83 2.46
C ALA A 203 -8.51 -13.31 2.88
N LEU A 204 -7.45 -14.11 2.75
CA LEU A 204 -6.08 -13.71 3.02
C LEU A 204 -5.65 -12.53 2.14
N ILE A 205 -5.96 -12.57 0.84
CA ILE A 205 -5.63 -11.49 -0.08
C ILE A 205 -6.40 -10.20 0.25
N LEU A 206 -7.69 -10.29 0.58
CA LEU A 206 -8.49 -9.14 0.99
C LEU A 206 -7.97 -8.54 2.31
N ALA A 207 -7.57 -9.37 3.28
CA ALA A 207 -6.98 -8.90 4.53
C ALA A 207 -5.63 -8.19 4.28
N LEU A 208 -4.76 -8.77 3.44
CA LEU A 208 -3.52 -8.11 3.01
C LEU A 208 -3.79 -6.77 2.32
N SER A 209 -4.82 -6.72 1.47
CA SER A 209 -5.22 -5.49 0.79
C SER A 209 -5.71 -4.42 1.78
N ALA A 210 -6.41 -4.81 2.84
CA ALA A 210 -6.88 -3.88 3.87
C ALA A 210 -5.73 -3.19 4.62
N VAL A 211 -4.62 -3.90 4.85
CA VAL A 211 -3.44 -3.37 5.58
C VAL A 211 -2.33 -2.86 4.67
N ALA A 212 -2.56 -2.76 3.37
CA ALA A 212 -1.55 -2.29 2.41
C ALA A 212 -1.35 -0.75 2.43
N GLY A 213 -2.13 -0.04 3.22
CA GLY A 213 -2.10 1.43 3.31
C GLY A 213 -2.89 2.11 2.19
N GLN A 214 -2.89 3.44 2.19
CA GLN A 214 -3.52 4.31 1.19
C GLN A 214 -5.02 4.02 0.96
N GLY A 215 -5.85 4.43 1.91
CA GLY A 215 -7.30 4.18 1.94
C GLY A 215 -8.08 4.48 0.66
N TYR A 216 -7.54 5.31 -0.25
CA TYR A 216 -8.14 5.56 -1.58
C TYR A 216 -8.20 4.29 -2.44
N MET A 217 -7.16 3.45 -2.40
CA MET A 217 -7.12 2.24 -3.21
C MET A 217 -8.16 1.22 -2.70
N GLN A 218 -8.33 1.10 -1.38
CA GLN A 218 -9.35 0.26 -0.77
C GLN A 218 -10.76 0.79 -1.08
N ALA A 219 -10.97 2.12 -0.99
CA ALA A 219 -12.23 2.74 -1.37
C ALA A 219 -12.53 2.53 -2.86
N GLY A 220 -11.55 2.73 -3.74
CA GLY A 220 -11.65 2.44 -5.17
C GLY A 220 -12.02 0.98 -5.43
N PHE A 221 -11.40 0.03 -4.73
CA PHE A 221 -11.74 -1.38 -4.82
C PHE A 221 -13.20 -1.67 -4.42
N LEU A 222 -13.69 -1.06 -3.35
CA LEU A 222 -15.10 -1.18 -2.96
C LEU A 222 -16.04 -0.61 -4.03
N LEU A 223 -15.69 0.53 -4.64
CA LEU A 223 -16.49 1.14 -5.71
C LEU A 223 -16.50 0.34 -7.01
N ILE A 224 -15.49 -0.47 -7.30
CA ILE A 224 -15.48 -1.38 -8.46
C ILE A 224 -16.08 -2.75 -8.15
N SER A 225 -16.37 -3.05 -6.88
CA SER A 225 -16.90 -4.36 -6.45
C SER A 225 -18.20 -4.80 -7.17
N PRO A 226 -19.08 -3.90 -7.69
CA PRO A 226 -20.23 -4.32 -8.50
C PRO A 226 -19.86 -5.17 -9.72
N ALA A 227 -18.64 -5.03 -10.28
CA ALA A 227 -18.18 -5.89 -11.37
C ALA A 227 -18.14 -7.38 -10.98
N TYR A 228 -17.95 -7.69 -9.70
CA TYR A 228 -17.94 -9.07 -9.20
C TYR A 228 -19.28 -9.78 -9.38
N LEU A 229 -20.39 -9.05 -9.55
CA LEU A 229 -21.70 -9.62 -9.86
C LEU A 229 -21.68 -10.44 -11.15
N ALA A 230 -20.80 -10.09 -12.11
CA ALA A 230 -20.63 -10.90 -13.33
C ALA A 230 -20.19 -12.34 -13.03
N LEU A 231 -19.43 -12.56 -11.95
CA LEU A 231 -18.96 -13.87 -11.51
C LEU A 231 -20.08 -14.71 -10.84
N LEU A 232 -21.11 -14.06 -10.33
CA LEU A 232 -22.23 -14.72 -9.67
C LEU A 232 -23.27 -15.26 -10.66
N TRP A 233 -23.24 -14.82 -11.90
CA TRP A 233 -24.23 -15.19 -12.91
C TRP A 233 -24.23 -16.70 -13.16
N GLY A 234 -25.41 -17.34 -13.02
CA GLY A 234 -25.54 -18.79 -13.17
C GLY A 234 -26.94 -19.31 -12.81
N SER A 235 -27.08 -20.61 -12.62
CA SER A 235 -28.30 -21.17 -12.04
C SER A 235 -28.46 -20.68 -10.59
N ARG A 236 -29.70 -20.63 -10.09
CA ARG A 236 -29.96 -20.15 -8.70
C ARG A 236 -29.12 -20.89 -7.66
N ALA A 237 -28.96 -22.21 -7.78
CA ALA A 237 -28.17 -23.01 -6.85
C ALA A 237 -26.66 -22.66 -6.91
N THR A 238 -26.10 -22.50 -8.10
CA THR A 238 -24.69 -22.12 -8.28
C THR A 238 -24.41 -20.70 -7.82
N MET A 239 -25.34 -19.78 -8.07
CA MET A 239 -25.27 -18.40 -7.61
C MET A 239 -25.27 -18.31 -6.08
N ALA A 240 -26.19 -18.98 -5.40
CA ALA A 240 -26.29 -19.00 -3.95
C ALA A 240 -25.00 -19.55 -3.29
N THR A 241 -24.44 -20.65 -3.83
CA THR A 241 -23.20 -21.23 -3.31
C THR A 241 -22.02 -20.28 -3.51
N THR A 242 -21.89 -19.69 -4.69
CA THR A 242 -20.80 -18.72 -4.97
C THR A 242 -20.91 -17.50 -4.07
N TRP A 243 -22.11 -16.93 -3.92
CA TRP A 243 -22.36 -15.81 -3.04
C TRP A 243 -21.96 -16.10 -1.57
N ARG A 244 -22.40 -17.25 -1.04
CA ARG A 244 -22.04 -17.68 0.32
C ARG A 244 -20.51 -17.79 0.49
N ARG A 245 -19.77 -18.24 -0.53
CA ARG A 245 -18.31 -18.33 -0.48
C ARG A 245 -17.64 -16.95 -0.53
N PHE A 246 -18.16 -16.02 -1.30
CA PHE A 246 -17.67 -14.64 -1.30
C PHE A 246 -17.94 -13.94 0.05
N LEU A 247 -19.13 -14.11 0.61
CA LEU A 247 -19.45 -13.58 1.95
C LEU A 247 -18.57 -14.19 3.04
N LEU A 248 -18.31 -15.50 2.97
CA LEU A 248 -17.39 -16.18 3.88
C LEU A 248 -15.98 -15.59 3.75
N ALA A 249 -15.49 -15.39 2.51
CA ALA A 249 -14.18 -14.78 2.28
C ALA A 249 -14.11 -13.35 2.85
N ALA A 250 -15.16 -12.55 2.65
CA ALA A 250 -15.24 -11.19 3.21
C ALA A 250 -15.25 -11.20 4.75
N GLY A 251 -16.05 -12.06 5.37
CA GLY A 251 -16.11 -12.21 6.84
C GLY A 251 -14.77 -12.65 7.45
N LEU A 252 -14.11 -13.64 6.83
CA LEU A 252 -12.76 -14.05 7.26
C LEU A 252 -11.74 -12.93 7.07
N ALA A 253 -11.82 -12.15 5.98
CA ALA A 253 -10.93 -11.03 5.74
C ALA A 253 -11.05 -9.96 6.83
N LEU A 254 -12.27 -9.66 7.30
CA LEU A 254 -12.51 -8.74 8.41
C LEU A 254 -11.86 -9.24 9.70
N LEU A 255 -11.96 -10.54 10.00
CA LEU A 255 -11.30 -11.12 11.18
C LEU A 255 -9.77 -11.06 11.05
N LEU A 256 -9.22 -11.37 9.89
CA LEU A 256 -7.78 -11.36 9.64
C LEU A 256 -7.19 -9.94 9.66
N ALA A 257 -7.95 -8.94 9.22
CA ALA A 257 -7.55 -7.53 9.24
C ALA A 257 -7.92 -6.81 10.57
N ALA A 258 -8.47 -7.53 11.55
CA ALA A 258 -8.96 -6.94 12.80
C ALA A 258 -7.90 -6.15 13.61
N PRO A 259 -6.59 -6.50 13.63
CA PRO A 259 -5.57 -5.67 14.29
C PRO A 259 -5.48 -4.24 13.77
N PHE A 260 -5.90 -4.00 12.53
CA PHE A 260 -6.02 -2.68 11.92
C PHE A 260 -7.45 -2.12 12.08
N LEU A 261 -8.46 -2.94 11.73
CA LEU A 261 -9.85 -2.46 11.64
C LEU A 261 -10.46 -2.11 12.99
N VAL A 262 -10.09 -2.80 14.08
CA VAL A 262 -10.64 -2.53 15.41
C VAL A 262 -10.12 -1.20 15.97
N PRO A 263 -8.79 -0.93 16.01
CA PRO A 263 -8.28 0.39 16.39
C PRO A 263 -8.77 1.51 15.47
N LEU A 264 -8.85 1.27 14.17
CA LEU A 264 -9.38 2.26 13.22
C LEU A 264 -10.86 2.59 13.51
N ALA A 265 -11.71 1.58 13.70
CA ALA A 265 -13.12 1.79 13.98
C ALA A 265 -13.33 2.56 15.29
N HIS A 266 -12.51 2.27 16.32
CA HIS A 266 -12.54 2.98 17.60
C HIS A 266 -12.09 4.45 17.44
N PHE A 267 -11.05 4.70 16.64
CA PHE A 267 -10.49 6.02 16.44
C PHE A 267 -11.27 6.86 15.40
N TRP A 268 -11.96 6.22 14.47
CA TRP A 268 -12.62 6.85 13.32
C TRP A 268 -13.47 8.09 13.61
N PRO A 269 -14.28 8.13 14.69
CA PRO A 269 -15.08 9.32 15.02
C PRO A 269 -14.26 10.59 15.28
N ASN A 270 -12.97 10.41 15.64
CA ASN A 270 -12.05 11.50 15.97
C ASN A 270 -11.15 11.90 14.80
N LEU A 271 -11.24 11.18 13.69
CA LEU A 271 -10.42 11.43 12.52
C LEU A 271 -11.14 12.38 11.57
N VAL A 272 -10.49 13.49 11.24
CA VAL A 272 -10.93 14.41 10.20
C VAL A 272 -9.87 14.46 9.12
N LYS A 273 -10.28 14.18 7.89
CA LYS A 273 -9.40 14.32 6.74
C LYS A 273 -9.57 15.70 6.12
N ASP A 274 -8.46 16.33 5.77
CA ASP A 274 -8.50 17.58 5.04
C ASP A 274 -9.20 17.37 3.70
N SER A 275 -10.16 18.21 3.39
CA SER A 275 -10.86 18.26 2.11
C SER A 275 -10.25 19.37 1.26
N ASP A 276 -9.93 19.05 0.04
CA ASP A 276 -9.47 20.03 -0.94
C ASP A 276 -10.41 19.98 -2.15
N PRO A 277 -11.28 20.98 -2.30
CA PRO A 277 -12.26 21.01 -3.38
C PRO A 277 -11.62 20.99 -4.78
N GLU A 278 -10.43 21.60 -4.94
CA GLU A 278 -9.72 21.64 -6.22
C GLU A 278 -9.21 20.25 -6.60
N LEU A 279 -8.65 19.50 -5.64
CA LEU A 279 -8.18 18.13 -5.86
C LEU A 279 -9.32 17.13 -6.14
N GLY A 280 -10.54 17.44 -5.69
CA GLY A 280 -11.75 16.69 -6.00
C GLY A 280 -12.38 17.01 -7.37
N ALA A 281 -11.75 17.85 -8.21
CA ALA A 281 -12.29 18.21 -9.51
C ALA A 281 -12.44 16.99 -10.42
N ALA A 282 -13.64 16.81 -11.00
CA ALA A 282 -13.87 15.74 -11.96
C ALA A 282 -13.18 16.05 -13.30
N ILE A 283 -12.63 15.00 -13.89
CA ILE A 283 -11.98 15.07 -15.20
C ILE A 283 -12.95 14.51 -16.23
N SER A 284 -13.05 15.16 -17.39
CA SER A 284 -13.83 14.60 -18.48
C SER A 284 -13.29 13.22 -18.87
N LEU A 285 -14.19 12.25 -19.04
CA LEU A 285 -13.80 10.85 -19.24
C LEU A 285 -12.89 10.63 -20.45
N ASN A 286 -13.11 11.41 -21.54
CA ASN A 286 -12.27 11.36 -22.74
C ASN A 286 -10.81 11.80 -22.44
N LYS A 287 -10.61 12.88 -21.69
CA LYS A 287 -9.28 13.31 -21.27
C LYS A 287 -8.63 12.30 -20.33
N TYR A 288 -9.40 11.75 -19.39
CA TYR A 288 -8.88 10.76 -18.45
C TYR A 288 -8.39 9.49 -19.14
N LEU A 289 -9.12 9.02 -20.18
CA LEU A 289 -8.70 7.88 -21.00
C LEU A 289 -7.39 8.10 -21.75
N LEU A 290 -7.07 9.35 -22.14
CA LEU A 290 -5.82 9.65 -22.83
C LEU A 290 -4.59 9.35 -21.97
N ASN A 291 -4.72 9.38 -20.64
CA ASN A 291 -3.62 9.00 -19.74
C ASN A 291 -3.17 7.53 -19.87
N LEU A 292 -3.93 6.68 -20.58
CA LEU A 292 -3.49 5.33 -20.94
C LEU A 292 -2.43 5.32 -22.06
N PHE A 293 -2.35 6.39 -22.84
CA PHE A 293 -1.55 6.46 -24.07
C PHE A 293 -0.42 7.48 -24.00
N VAL A 294 -0.55 8.50 -23.17
CA VAL A 294 0.41 9.60 -23.06
C VAL A 294 1.55 9.20 -22.16
N ASP A 295 2.77 9.27 -22.68
CA ASP A 295 4.04 9.04 -21.99
C ASP A 295 4.93 10.31 -21.96
N ASP A 296 4.47 11.41 -22.50
CA ASP A 296 5.18 12.68 -22.55
C ASP A 296 5.01 13.43 -21.21
N PRO A 297 6.09 13.64 -20.43
CA PRO A 297 6.03 14.40 -19.19
C PRO A 297 5.49 15.81 -19.37
N ASP A 298 5.83 16.51 -20.44
CA ASP A 298 5.39 17.89 -20.68
C ASP A 298 3.86 17.97 -20.86
N LEU A 299 3.27 16.98 -21.52
CA LEU A 299 1.80 16.89 -21.62
C LEU A 299 1.14 16.49 -20.29
N LEU A 300 1.80 15.66 -19.48
CA LEU A 300 1.30 15.26 -18.16
C LEU A 300 1.39 16.39 -17.15
N PHE A 301 2.48 17.18 -17.15
CA PHE A 301 2.65 18.36 -16.29
C PHE A 301 1.82 19.56 -16.77
N GLY A 302 1.49 19.60 -18.04
CA GLY A 302 0.64 20.66 -18.61
C GLY A 302 -0.83 20.51 -18.20
N SER A 303 -1.55 21.63 -18.08
CA SER A 303 -2.98 21.67 -17.77
C SER A 303 -3.90 21.21 -18.93
N VAL A 304 -3.33 20.83 -20.08
CA VAL A 304 -4.08 20.47 -21.29
C VAL A 304 -4.92 19.20 -21.08
N LEU A 305 -4.32 18.17 -20.51
CA LEU A 305 -4.99 16.90 -20.26
C LEU A 305 -5.73 16.88 -18.92
N ASN A 306 -5.15 17.45 -17.89
CA ASN A 306 -5.60 17.34 -16.52
C ASN A 306 -5.76 18.72 -15.89
N PRO A 307 -6.76 18.95 -15.04
CA PRO A 307 -7.02 20.26 -14.43
C PRO A 307 -5.96 20.66 -13.37
N LEU A 308 -5.20 19.71 -12.85
CA LEU A 308 -4.20 19.92 -11.83
C LEU A 308 -2.81 19.50 -12.33
N PRO A 309 -1.76 20.23 -11.97
CA PRO A 309 -0.38 19.93 -12.37
C PRO A 309 0.23 18.80 -11.50
N TYR A 310 -0.50 17.71 -11.30
CA TYR A 310 -0.07 16.56 -10.52
C TYR A 310 -0.12 15.27 -11.35
N PRO A 311 0.82 15.05 -12.27
CA PRO A 311 0.81 13.92 -13.21
C PRO A 311 0.77 12.56 -12.52
N HIS A 312 1.38 12.42 -11.35
CA HIS A 312 1.35 11.19 -10.54
C HIS A 312 -0.08 10.72 -10.22
N MET A 313 -1.06 11.63 -10.12
CA MET A 313 -2.46 11.26 -9.86
C MET A 313 -3.13 10.62 -11.07
N TYR A 314 -2.79 11.06 -12.28
CA TYR A 314 -3.48 10.72 -13.51
C TYR A 314 -2.79 9.60 -14.30
N THR A 315 -1.50 9.40 -14.07
CA THR A 315 -0.67 8.48 -14.85
C THR A 315 -1.21 7.06 -14.84
N LEU A 316 -1.66 6.60 -16.02
CA LEU A 316 -2.19 5.25 -16.27
C LEU A 316 -1.47 4.58 -17.45
N PHE A 317 -0.37 5.14 -17.91
CA PHE A 317 0.30 4.75 -19.14
C PHE A 317 0.50 3.24 -19.29
N VAL A 318 0.04 2.69 -20.40
CA VAL A 318 0.29 1.32 -20.87
C VAL A 318 0.58 1.28 -22.37
N GLY A 319 0.31 2.39 -23.08
CA GLY A 319 0.49 2.52 -24.52
C GLY A 319 -0.65 1.94 -25.37
N TRP A 320 -0.59 2.17 -26.67
CA TRP A 320 -1.63 1.80 -27.64
C TRP A 320 -1.78 0.28 -27.82
N ILE A 321 -0.66 -0.46 -27.80
CA ILE A 321 -0.65 -1.88 -28.11
C ILE A 321 -1.48 -2.69 -27.09
N PRO A 322 -1.30 -2.54 -25.75
CA PRO A 322 -2.15 -3.20 -24.77
C PRO A 322 -3.63 -2.86 -24.92
N VAL A 323 -3.96 -1.59 -25.19
CA VAL A 323 -5.38 -1.18 -25.33
C VAL A 323 -6.00 -1.77 -26.61
N ALA A 324 -5.28 -1.76 -27.73
CA ALA A 324 -5.73 -2.40 -28.98
C ALA A 324 -5.92 -3.92 -28.78
N LEU A 325 -5.00 -4.59 -28.09
CA LEU A 325 -5.13 -6.01 -27.77
C LEU A 325 -6.32 -6.29 -26.85
N ALA A 326 -6.58 -5.40 -25.86
CA ALA A 326 -7.74 -5.51 -24.99
C ALA A 326 -9.05 -5.37 -25.79
N ALA A 327 -9.13 -4.47 -26.77
CA ALA A 327 -10.28 -4.36 -27.66
C ALA A 327 -10.49 -5.62 -28.52
N LEU A 328 -9.42 -6.28 -28.94
CA LEU A 328 -9.50 -7.55 -29.68
C LEU A 328 -10.14 -8.69 -28.87
N CYS A 329 -10.24 -8.60 -27.54
CA CYS A 329 -10.94 -9.61 -26.76
C CYS A 329 -12.42 -9.74 -27.17
N LEU A 330 -13.05 -8.67 -27.68
CA LEU A 330 -14.42 -8.68 -28.20
C LEU A 330 -14.56 -9.59 -29.43
N ARG A 331 -13.51 -9.64 -30.27
CA ARG A 331 -13.50 -10.47 -31.50
C ARG A 331 -13.24 -11.94 -31.20
N PHE A 332 -12.40 -12.24 -30.21
CA PHE A 332 -11.97 -13.58 -29.87
C PHE A 332 -12.68 -14.16 -28.65
N GLY A 333 -13.56 -13.38 -28.01
CA GLY A 333 -14.33 -13.80 -26.84
C GLY A 333 -15.19 -15.02 -27.13
N ARG A 334 -14.94 -16.14 -26.43
CA ARG A 334 -15.76 -17.35 -26.52
C ARG A 334 -16.91 -17.25 -25.52
N ARG A 335 -18.08 -17.80 -25.89
CA ARG A 335 -19.27 -17.83 -25.00
C ARG A 335 -18.96 -18.45 -23.63
N GLU A 336 -18.03 -19.41 -23.56
CA GLU A 336 -17.61 -20.06 -22.32
C GLU A 336 -16.86 -19.12 -21.35
N HIS A 337 -16.20 -18.07 -21.87
CA HIS A 337 -15.40 -17.14 -21.09
C HIS A 337 -16.06 -15.77 -20.88
N TRP A 338 -17.34 -15.60 -21.27
CA TRP A 338 -17.99 -14.28 -21.21
C TRP A 338 -18.04 -13.68 -19.79
N ARG A 339 -18.24 -14.51 -18.75
CA ARG A 339 -18.28 -14.05 -17.34
C ARG A 339 -16.94 -13.51 -16.86
N PRO A 340 -15.83 -14.24 -16.97
CA PRO A 340 -14.49 -13.69 -16.71
C PRO A 340 -14.21 -12.41 -17.50
N LEU A 341 -14.54 -12.37 -18.79
CA LEU A 341 -14.30 -11.19 -19.63
C LEU A 341 -15.17 -10.01 -19.22
N LEU A 342 -16.46 -10.23 -18.92
CA LEU A 342 -17.35 -9.18 -18.41
C LEU A 342 -16.90 -8.67 -17.04
N PHE A 343 -16.44 -9.55 -16.15
CA PHE A 343 -15.87 -9.18 -14.87
C PHE A 343 -14.64 -8.26 -15.04
N LEU A 344 -13.69 -8.63 -15.90
CA LEU A 344 -12.49 -7.82 -16.13
C LEU A 344 -12.83 -6.50 -16.83
N ALA A 345 -13.67 -6.53 -17.87
CA ALA A 345 -14.11 -5.33 -18.60
C ALA A 345 -14.89 -4.38 -17.69
N GLY A 346 -15.81 -4.92 -16.89
CA GLY A 346 -16.57 -4.16 -15.91
C GLY A 346 -15.67 -3.55 -14.82
N SER A 347 -14.71 -4.33 -14.31
CA SER A 347 -13.74 -3.81 -13.32
C SER A 347 -12.89 -2.67 -13.89
N ALA A 348 -12.35 -2.84 -15.11
CA ALA A 348 -11.56 -1.80 -15.77
C ALA A 348 -12.40 -0.54 -16.06
N ALA A 349 -13.60 -0.71 -16.61
CA ALA A 349 -14.51 0.40 -16.92
C ALA A 349 -14.94 1.16 -15.66
N LEU A 350 -15.33 0.45 -14.60
CA LEU A 350 -15.71 1.08 -13.33
C LEU A 350 -14.52 1.79 -12.68
N ALA A 351 -13.32 1.20 -12.71
CA ALA A 351 -12.13 1.85 -12.14
C ALA A 351 -11.78 3.16 -12.89
N ILE A 352 -11.85 3.17 -14.21
CA ILE A 352 -11.66 4.37 -15.02
C ILE A 352 -12.76 5.41 -14.72
N PHE A 353 -14.02 4.96 -14.64
CA PHE A 353 -15.15 5.82 -14.35
C PHE A 353 -15.08 6.44 -12.96
N VAL A 354 -14.74 5.67 -11.94
CA VAL A 354 -14.51 6.15 -10.56
C VAL A 354 -13.30 7.10 -10.52
N GLY A 355 -12.20 6.73 -11.18
CA GLY A 355 -11.00 7.55 -11.27
C GLY A 355 -11.21 8.90 -11.95
N SER A 356 -12.18 9.02 -12.86
CA SER A 356 -12.57 10.30 -13.45
C SER A 356 -13.26 11.26 -12.48
N MET A 357 -13.63 10.83 -11.28
CA MET A 357 -14.38 11.57 -10.27
C MET A 357 -15.82 11.94 -10.67
N VAL A 358 -16.25 11.70 -11.90
CA VAL A 358 -17.61 12.00 -12.37
C VAL A 358 -18.68 11.34 -11.49
N PRO A 359 -18.64 10.01 -11.21
CA PRO A 359 -19.65 9.38 -10.37
C PRO A 359 -19.61 9.85 -8.91
N LEU A 360 -18.43 10.17 -8.40
CA LEU A 360 -18.29 10.68 -7.03
C LEU A 360 -18.97 12.04 -6.88
N ARG A 361 -18.85 12.93 -7.86
CA ARG A 361 -19.57 14.21 -7.88
C ARG A 361 -21.10 14.04 -7.86
N TRP A 362 -21.63 13.05 -8.57
CA TRP A 362 -23.07 12.77 -8.55
C TRP A 362 -23.55 12.25 -7.18
N LEU A 363 -22.66 11.53 -6.47
CA LEU A 363 -22.96 10.96 -5.16
C LEU A 363 -22.77 11.92 -4.00
N LEU A 364 -21.96 12.98 -4.13
CA LEU A 364 -21.68 13.93 -3.05
C LEU A 364 -22.94 14.53 -2.37
N PRO A 365 -24.02 14.90 -3.10
CA PRO A 365 -25.23 15.43 -2.44
C PRO A 365 -25.92 14.42 -1.52
N VAL A 366 -25.75 13.11 -1.80
CA VAL A 366 -26.38 12.02 -1.04
C VAL A 366 -25.42 11.42 -0.01
N ALA A 367 -24.12 11.50 -0.28
CA ALA A 367 -23.06 10.90 0.53
C ALA A 367 -21.88 11.90 0.70
N PRO A 368 -22.06 12.96 1.55
CA PRO A 368 -21.06 14.03 1.71
C PRO A 368 -19.69 13.55 2.18
N PHE A 369 -19.61 12.41 2.90
CA PHE A 369 -18.36 11.81 3.37
C PHE A 369 -17.42 11.41 2.21
N LEU A 370 -17.94 11.24 0.98
CA LEU A 370 -17.13 10.98 -0.22
C LEU A 370 -16.23 12.17 -0.60
N ALA A 371 -16.46 13.37 -0.07
CA ALA A 371 -15.57 14.52 -0.24
C ALA A 371 -14.15 14.24 0.32
N ALA A 372 -14.02 13.31 1.26
CA ALA A 372 -12.71 12.87 1.76
C ALA A 372 -11.88 12.10 0.69
N LEU A 373 -12.51 11.64 -0.41
CA LEU A 373 -11.84 10.96 -1.52
C LEU A 373 -11.30 11.97 -2.56
N ARG A 374 -10.50 12.94 -2.11
CA ARG A 374 -9.98 14.03 -2.94
C ARG A 374 -9.01 13.59 -4.04
N PHE A 375 -8.35 12.43 -3.90
CA PHE A 375 -7.39 11.89 -4.87
C PHE A 375 -7.97 10.74 -5.70
N GLY A 376 -9.23 10.86 -6.10
CA GLY A 376 -9.95 9.86 -6.89
C GLY A 376 -9.23 9.36 -8.14
N PRO A 377 -8.50 10.20 -8.92
CA PRO A 377 -7.76 9.73 -10.09
C PRO A 377 -6.79 8.57 -9.81
N MET A 378 -6.25 8.47 -8.60
CA MET A 378 -5.40 7.32 -8.23
C MET A 378 -6.15 5.98 -8.30
N MET A 379 -7.46 5.97 -8.01
CA MET A 379 -8.29 4.75 -8.04
C MET A 379 -8.37 4.15 -9.45
N GLY A 380 -8.22 4.97 -10.48
CA GLY A 380 -8.20 4.52 -11.88
C GLY A 380 -7.09 3.53 -12.21
N GLY A 381 -6.01 3.53 -11.43
CA GLY A 381 -4.94 2.54 -11.56
C GLY A 381 -5.39 1.09 -11.35
N LEU A 382 -6.51 0.89 -10.62
CA LEU A 382 -7.13 -0.43 -10.48
C LEU A 382 -7.70 -0.97 -11.80
N ALA A 383 -7.80 -0.15 -12.86
CA ALA A 383 -8.17 -0.60 -14.18
C ALA A 383 -7.06 -1.42 -14.88
N LEU A 384 -5.79 -1.21 -14.53
CA LEU A 384 -4.67 -1.74 -15.30
C LEU A 384 -4.55 -3.27 -15.22
N PRO A 385 -4.62 -3.94 -14.07
CA PRO A 385 -4.57 -5.40 -14.01
C PRO A 385 -5.68 -6.07 -14.83
N PRO A 386 -6.97 -5.70 -14.73
CA PRO A 386 -8.00 -6.30 -15.57
C PRO A 386 -7.88 -5.91 -17.05
N LEU A 387 -7.46 -4.69 -17.39
CA LEU A 387 -7.22 -4.25 -18.76
C LEU A 387 -6.12 -5.09 -19.42
N LEU A 388 -4.99 -5.31 -18.74
CA LEU A 388 -3.91 -6.15 -19.22
C LEU A 388 -4.29 -7.63 -19.26
N GLY A 389 -5.22 -8.07 -18.41
CA GLY A 389 -5.84 -9.39 -18.50
C GLY A 389 -6.65 -9.56 -19.80
N LEU A 390 -7.43 -8.55 -20.19
CA LEU A 390 -8.14 -8.50 -21.46
C LEU A 390 -7.18 -8.44 -22.66
N ALA A 391 -6.12 -7.63 -22.55
CA ALA A 391 -5.07 -7.53 -23.57
C ALA A 391 -4.37 -8.88 -23.80
N ALA A 392 -4.04 -9.59 -22.71
CA ALA A 392 -3.49 -10.93 -22.79
C ALA A 392 -4.46 -11.93 -23.45
N TYR A 393 -5.76 -11.82 -23.16
CA TYR A 393 -6.78 -12.64 -23.80
C TYR A 393 -6.87 -12.36 -25.30
N GLY A 394 -6.89 -11.09 -25.70
CA GLY A 394 -6.85 -10.67 -27.11
C GLY A 394 -5.61 -11.15 -27.83
N LEU A 395 -4.42 -10.99 -27.20
CA LEU A 395 -3.14 -11.49 -27.73
C LEU A 395 -3.16 -13.01 -27.92
N ASN A 396 -3.69 -13.75 -26.93
CA ASN A 396 -3.78 -15.19 -27.03
C ASN A 396 -4.72 -15.61 -28.17
N GLY A 397 -5.84 -14.92 -28.37
CA GLY A 397 -6.75 -15.14 -29.48
C GLY A 397 -6.09 -14.85 -30.85
N LEU A 398 -5.36 -13.73 -30.94
CA LEU A 398 -4.63 -13.33 -32.13
C LEU A 398 -3.52 -14.34 -32.47
N TRP A 399 -2.74 -14.76 -31.46
CA TRP A 399 -1.67 -15.77 -31.62
C TRP A 399 -2.20 -17.12 -32.09
N GLN A 400 -3.43 -17.48 -31.70
CA GLN A 400 -4.08 -18.73 -32.11
C GLN A 400 -4.81 -18.61 -33.45
N ALA A 401 -4.94 -17.41 -34.01
CA ALA A 401 -5.64 -17.20 -35.27
C ALA A 401 -4.94 -17.90 -36.43
N GLY A 402 -5.71 -18.61 -37.26
CA GLY A 402 -5.18 -19.48 -38.32
C GLY A 402 -4.33 -18.75 -39.36
N TRP A 403 -4.67 -17.48 -39.68
CA TRP A 403 -3.93 -16.67 -40.64
C TRP A 403 -2.50 -16.31 -40.18
N LEU A 404 -2.26 -16.14 -38.86
CA LEU A 404 -0.92 -15.93 -38.31
C LEU A 404 -0.08 -17.20 -38.26
N ARG A 405 -0.73 -18.37 -38.33
CA ARG A 405 -0.06 -19.67 -38.42
C ARG A 405 0.31 -20.05 -39.85
N SER A 406 -0.16 -19.29 -40.85
CA SER A 406 0.25 -19.49 -42.23
C SER A 406 1.76 -19.27 -42.35
N THR A 407 2.42 -20.16 -43.11
CA THR A 407 3.85 -20.10 -43.32
C THR A 407 4.17 -19.34 -44.61
N LEU A 408 5.01 -18.34 -44.54
CA LEU A 408 5.59 -17.69 -45.70
C LEU A 408 6.81 -18.49 -46.16
N TYR A 409 6.86 -18.84 -47.44
CA TYR A 409 8.08 -19.37 -48.03
C TYR A 409 8.98 -18.19 -48.36
N VAL A 410 10.05 -18.00 -47.58
CA VAL A 410 11.11 -17.07 -47.94
C VAL A 410 12.18 -17.86 -48.67
N GLY A 411 12.11 -17.87 -49.98
CA GLY A 411 13.14 -18.46 -50.86
C GLY A 411 13.62 -17.43 -51.86
N LEU A 412 14.88 -17.05 -51.76
CA LEU A 412 15.59 -16.39 -52.83
C LEU A 412 16.05 -17.50 -53.82
N ASN A 413 15.42 -17.50 -55.00
CA ASN A 413 15.80 -18.29 -56.18
C ASN A 413 16.19 -19.77 -55.96
N GLN A 414 15.29 -20.65 -56.37
CA GLN A 414 15.52 -22.04 -56.84
C GLN A 414 16.13 -23.09 -55.87
N ALA A 415 16.16 -22.87 -54.56
CA ALA A 415 16.57 -23.95 -53.67
C ALA A 415 15.33 -24.59 -52.97
N PRO A 416 15.24 -25.95 -52.93
CA PRO A 416 14.12 -26.64 -52.29
C PRO A 416 14.06 -26.55 -50.76
N ALA A 417 14.96 -25.77 -50.17
CA ALA A 417 15.08 -25.57 -48.72
C ALA A 417 14.60 -24.19 -48.26
N GLY A 418 13.47 -23.69 -48.80
CA GLY A 418 12.81 -22.48 -48.28
C GLY A 418 12.45 -22.63 -46.80
N ARG A 419 12.99 -21.77 -45.94
CA ARG A 419 12.68 -21.75 -44.50
C ARG A 419 11.24 -21.29 -44.31
N ARG A 420 10.40 -22.11 -43.70
CA ARG A 420 9.04 -21.74 -43.34
C ARG A 420 9.09 -20.80 -42.14
N VAL A 421 8.77 -19.53 -42.33
CA VAL A 421 8.67 -18.56 -41.25
C VAL A 421 7.19 -18.37 -40.88
N ASN A 422 6.88 -18.55 -39.62
CA ASN A 422 5.53 -18.30 -39.12
C ASN A 422 5.35 -16.79 -38.92
N TRP A 423 4.35 -16.17 -39.56
CA TRP A 423 4.05 -14.74 -39.43
C TRP A 423 3.78 -14.31 -37.99
N GLY A 424 3.32 -15.22 -37.14
CA GLY A 424 3.11 -14.94 -35.73
C GLY A 424 4.31 -14.36 -35.00
N TRP A 425 5.55 -14.67 -35.43
CA TRP A 425 6.76 -14.13 -34.82
C TRP A 425 6.89 -12.61 -35.00
N LEU A 426 6.29 -12.03 -36.05
CA LEU A 426 6.29 -10.57 -36.25
C LEU A 426 5.52 -9.84 -35.14
N LEU A 427 4.58 -10.49 -34.46
CA LEU A 427 3.91 -9.91 -33.30
C LEU A 427 4.86 -9.64 -32.13
N LEU A 428 5.99 -10.33 -32.05
CA LEU A 428 6.96 -10.08 -30.98
C LEU A 428 7.56 -8.67 -31.06
N ILE A 429 7.64 -8.09 -32.27
CA ILE A 429 8.19 -6.74 -32.47
C ILE A 429 7.32 -5.69 -31.72
N PRO A 430 6.03 -5.53 -32.01
CA PRO A 430 5.20 -4.55 -31.28
C PRO A 430 5.07 -4.89 -29.79
N LEU A 431 5.04 -6.17 -29.40
CA LEU A 431 5.02 -6.56 -27.98
C LEU A 431 6.30 -6.14 -27.25
N PHE A 432 7.45 -6.29 -27.88
CA PHE A 432 8.72 -5.85 -27.34
C PHE A 432 8.79 -4.30 -27.29
N MET A 433 8.34 -3.62 -28.35
CA MET A 433 8.28 -2.15 -28.37
C MET A 433 7.42 -1.59 -27.25
N ALA A 434 6.24 -2.18 -27.00
CA ALA A 434 5.37 -1.79 -25.87
C ALA A 434 6.07 -1.98 -24.53
N LEU A 435 6.76 -3.11 -24.34
CA LEU A 435 7.50 -3.40 -23.12
C LEU A 435 8.68 -2.43 -22.93
N GLN A 436 9.42 -2.14 -24.01
CA GLN A 436 10.54 -1.20 -23.99
C GLN A 436 10.06 0.24 -23.69
N GLN A 437 8.94 0.68 -24.29
CA GLN A 437 8.35 1.99 -24.02
C GLN A 437 7.92 2.09 -22.55
N GLY A 438 7.21 1.07 -22.04
CA GLY A 438 6.84 1.02 -20.62
C GLY A 438 8.07 1.01 -19.69
N TYR A 439 9.14 0.28 -20.06
CA TYR A 439 10.38 0.26 -19.30
C TYR A 439 11.04 1.64 -19.26
N ARG A 440 11.18 2.31 -20.39
CA ARG A 440 11.73 3.68 -20.45
C ARG A 440 10.92 4.63 -19.57
N PHE A 441 9.61 4.62 -19.71
CA PHE A 441 8.72 5.42 -18.88
C PHE A 441 8.89 5.12 -17.37
N SER A 442 9.06 3.84 -17.00
CA SER A 442 9.24 3.48 -15.60
C SER A 442 10.57 3.99 -15.02
N GLN A 443 11.63 4.05 -15.82
CA GLN A 443 12.95 4.51 -15.36
C GLN A 443 13.00 6.03 -15.12
N GLU A 444 12.08 6.80 -15.64
CA GLU A 444 11.95 8.23 -15.33
C GLU A 444 11.50 8.47 -13.89
N TRP A 445 10.89 7.48 -13.22
CA TRP A 445 10.28 7.61 -11.90
C TRP A 445 10.87 6.69 -10.83
N LEU A 446 11.46 5.56 -11.24
CA LEU A 446 11.99 4.52 -10.34
C LEU A 446 13.51 4.66 -10.18
N PHE A 447 13.95 5.70 -9.51
CA PHE A 447 15.37 5.96 -9.25
C PHE A 447 15.60 6.38 -7.79
N VAL A 448 16.86 6.40 -7.37
CA VAL A 448 17.27 6.87 -6.05
C VAL A 448 18.02 8.20 -6.16
N GLN A 449 17.98 8.97 -5.09
CA GLN A 449 18.72 10.23 -4.93
C GLN A 449 19.42 10.26 -3.58
N GLU A 450 20.54 10.94 -3.50
CA GLU A 450 21.23 11.14 -2.25
C GLU A 450 20.48 12.12 -1.36
N GLN A 451 20.26 11.74 -0.10
CA GLN A 451 19.66 12.62 0.88
C GLN A 451 20.64 13.78 1.20
N SER A 452 20.16 15.01 1.11
CA SER A 452 21.00 16.18 1.37
C SER A 452 21.58 16.15 2.79
N PRO A 453 22.90 16.29 2.99
CA PRO A 453 23.52 16.40 4.31
C PRO A 453 22.96 17.56 5.13
N ALA A 454 22.53 18.65 4.50
CA ALA A 454 21.91 19.78 5.16
C ALA A 454 20.65 19.40 5.96
N ILE A 455 19.92 18.35 5.55
CA ILE A 455 18.78 17.84 6.31
C ILE A 455 19.23 17.38 7.71
N GLN A 456 20.31 16.62 7.79
CA GLN A 456 20.85 16.12 9.07
C GLN A 456 21.32 17.27 9.96
N GLU A 457 21.95 18.29 9.39
CA GLU A 457 22.42 19.47 10.13
C GLU A 457 21.27 20.27 10.72
N VAL A 458 20.21 20.52 9.93
CA VAL A 458 19.00 21.21 10.39
C VAL A 458 18.29 20.40 11.49
N LEU A 459 18.16 19.09 11.32
CA LEU A 459 17.51 18.23 12.32
C LEU A 459 18.33 18.14 13.62
N ALA A 460 19.66 18.13 13.52
CA ALA A 460 20.53 18.19 14.69
C ALA A 460 20.35 19.50 15.46
N ALA A 461 20.18 20.62 14.77
CA ALA A 461 19.92 21.93 15.39
C ALA A 461 18.52 22.01 16.06
N LEU A 462 17.58 21.16 15.66
CA LEU A 462 16.25 21.04 16.28
C LEU A 462 16.21 20.10 17.49
N GLN A 463 17.30 19.40 17.81
CA GLN A 463 17.36 18.51 18.98
C GLN A 463 17.41 19.31 20.28
N THR A 464 16.70 18.80 21.28
CA THR A 464 16.64 19.37 22.64
C THR A 464 16.98 18.31 23.70
N PRO A 465 17.50 18.68 24.87
CA PRO A 465 17.81 17.74 25.95
C PRO A 465 16.59 17.04 26.55
N SER A 466 15.41 17.65 26.42
CA SER A 466 14.11 17.10 26.82
C SER A 466 13.23 16.96 25.59
N LEU A 467 12.22 16.10 25.65
CA LEU A 467 11.24 16.01 24.57
C LEU A 467 10.59 17.36 24.30
N ALA A 468 10.48 17.70 23.02
CA ALA A 468 9.86 18.93 22.56
C ALA A 468 9.18 18.69 21.21
N TRP A 469 8.15 19.45 20.92
CA TRP A 469 7.56 19.53 19.58
C TRP A 469 8.41 20.50 18.77
N VAL A 470 8.80 20.09 17.57
CA VAL A 470 9.64 20.86 16.67
C VAL A 470 9.02 20.92 15.28
N GLN A 471 9.35 21.95 14.51
CA GLN A 471 8.90 22.10 13.14
C GLN A 471 10.10 22.21 12.21
N PRO A 472 10.39 21.19 11.39
CA PRO A 472 11.30 21.33 10.26
C PRO A 472 10.69 22.26 9.20
N PRO A 473 11.44 22.66 8.15
CA PRO A 473 10.93 23.54 7.12
C PRO A 473 9.57 23.07 6.58
N PHE A 474 8.56 23.93 6.65
CA PHE A 474 7.18 23.58 6.38
C PHE A 474 6.97 23.07 4.94
N GLY A 475 6.20 22.03 4.76
CA GLY A 475 5.90 21.41 3.46
C GLY A 475 7.05 20.58 2.86
N LYS A 476 8.16 20.43 3.57
CA LYS A 476 9.34 19.68 3.14
C LYS A 476 9.30 18.24 3.66
N HIS A 477 8.68 17.35 2.87
CA HIS A 477 8.45 15.94 3.23
C HIS A 477 9.76 15.17 3.47
N GLU A 478 10.86 15.54 2.82
CA GLU A 478 12.17 14.91 2.93
C GLU A 478 12.76 14.92 4.34
N TYR A 479 12.28 15.79 5.22
CA TYR A 479 12.70 15.87 6.62
C TYR A 479 12.00 14.85 7.54
N VAL A 480 10.84 14.27 7.13
CA VAL A 480 9.95 13.54 8.05
C VAL A 480 10.57 12.24 8.56
N GLU A 481 10.97 11.34 7.67
CA GLU A 481 11.57 10.06 8.07
C GLU A 481 12.84 10.24 8.90
N PRO A 482 13.84 11.07 8.47
CA PRO A 482 15.03 11.28 9.27
C PRO A 482 14.74 11.94 10.62
N ALA A 483 13.77 12.84 10.71
CA ALA A 483 13.37 13.43 11.99
C ALA A 483 12.78 12.39 12.95
N VAL A 484 11.91 11.50 12.43
CA VAL A 484 11.33 10.40 13.21
C VAL A 484 12.40 9.38 13.60
N ALA A 485 13.38 9.10 12.73
CA ALA A 485 14.53 8.26 13.03
C ALA A 485 15.38 8.82 14.18
N MET A 486 15.54 10.14 14.24
CA MET A 486 16.24 10.85 15.33
C MET A 486 15.39 11.00 16.60
N GLY A 487 14.15 10.53 16.61
CA GLY A 487 13.24 10.63 17.76
C GLY A 487 12.61 12.01 17.96
N LEU A 488 12.66 12.88 16.95
CA LEU A 488 12.03 14.20 17.00
C LEU A 488 10.51 14.07 16.90
N LYS A 489 9.79 15.00 17.55
CA LYS A 489 8.33 15.13 17.53
C LYS A 489 7.94 16.32 16.65
N LEU A 490 7.16 16.05 15.60
CA LEU A 490 6.86 17.05 14.57
C LEU A 490 5.49 17.71 14.79
N SER A 491 5.46 19.03 14.78
CA SER A 491 4.22 19.82 14.81
C SER A 491 4.35 21.03 13.88
N PRO A 492 3.46 21.20 12.92
CA PRO A 492 2.20 20.49 12.70
C PRO A 492 2.32 19.09 12.09
N GLY A 493 3.50 18.65 11.62
CA GLY A 493 3.65 17.42 10.82
C GLY A 493 3.07 17.56 9.41
N ILE A 494 3.13 16.46 8.62
CA ILE A 494 2.72 16.48 7.19
C ILE A 494 1.50 15.59 6.92
N MET A 495 0.94 14.93 7.92
CA MET A 495 -0.23 14.09 7.74
C MET A 495 -1.42 14.82 7.12
N THR A 496 -2.16 14.15 6.25
CA THR A 496 -3.35 14.69 5.56
C THR A 496 -4.64 14.53 6.36
N TRP A 497 -4.57 14.00 7.58
CA TRP A 497 -5.67 13.92 8.52
C TRP A 497 -5.28 14.55 9.86
N ARG A 498 -6.27 14.95 10.66
CA ARG A 498 -6.09 15.55 11.99
C ARG A 498 -7.13 15.02 12.96
N TRP A 499 -6.88 15.23 14.23
CA TRP A 499 -7.88 15.03 15.25
C TRP A 499 -9.04 16.03 15.08
N ARG A 500 -10.25 15.54 15.27
CA ARG A 500 -11.41 16.42 15.33
C ARG A 500 -11.34 17.26 16.60
N ASP A 501 -11.60 18.56 16.47
CA ASP A 501 -11.74 19.52 17.56
C ASP A 501 -10.55 19.53 18.55
N ARG A 502 -9.33 19.28 18.05
CA ARG A 502 -8.09 19.37 18.84
C ARG A 502 -7.09 20.33 18.21
N GLU A 503 -6.42 21.08 19.10
CA GLU A 503 -5.33 21.95 18.72
C GLU A 503 -4.05 21.14 18.47
N LEU A 504 -3.17 21.67 17.62
CA LEU A 504 -1.83 21.11 17.44
C LEU A 504 -0.93 21.58 18.57
N PRO A 505 0.00 20.74 19.06
CA PRO A 505 0.97 21.19 20.03
C PRO A 505 1.86 22.28 19.41
N PRO A 506 2.12 23.38 20.11
CA PRO A 506 2.98 24.43 19.60
C PRO A 506 4.44 23.94 19.52
N PRO A 507 5.15 24.15 18.40
CA PRO A 507 6.57 23.82 18.32
C PRO A 507 7.42 24.77 19.16
N SER A 508 8.35 24.21 19.93
CA SER A 508 9.33 24.97 20.73
C SER A 508 10.46 25.49 19.87
N LEU A 509 10.88 24.73 18.86
CA LEU A 509 11.86 25.09 17.86
C LEU A 509 11.28 24.95 16.47
N GLU A 510 11.57 25.90 15.61
CA GLU A 510 11.15 25.90 14.21
C GLU A 510 12.33 26.17 13.29
N ALA A 511 12.29 25.56 12.11
CA ALA A 511 13.23 25.81 11.04
C ALA A 511 12.48 26.40 9.82
N SER A 512 12.98 27.48 9.24
CA SER A 512 12.37 28.15 8.10
C SER A 512 13.43 28.64 7.11
N SER A 513 13.13 28.49 5.82
CA SER A 513 13.90 29.09 4.73
C SER A 513 13.51 30.55 4.45
N GLU A 514 12.37 31.01 4.98
CA GLU A 514 11.85 32.38 4.78
C GLU A 514 12.32 33.37 5.88
N GLY A 515 13.07 32.84 6.86
CA GLY A 515 13.55 33.62 8.01
C GLY A 515 12.61 33.58 9.22
N PRO A 516 13.03 34.09 10.38
CA PRO A 516 12.23 34.05 11.59
C PRO A 516 11.14 35.12 11.59
N PRO A 517 10.05 34.92 12.32
CA PRO A 517 9.11 35.97 12.64
C PRO A 517 9.72 37.02 13.56
N THR A 518 9.02 38.14 13.80
CA THR A 518 9.51 39.29 14.57
C THR A 518 9.83 38.99 16.04
N GLU A 519 9.26 37.95 16.65
CA GLU A 519 9.45 37.61 18.06
C GLU A 519 10.07 36.20 18.21
N VAL A 520 11.38 36.14 18.39
CA VAL A 520 12.14 34.92 18.65
C VAL A 520 13.00 35.02 19.91
N ILE A 521 13.15 33.91 20.65
CA ILE A 521 13.98 33.84 21.85
C ILE A 521 15.44 33.53 21.49
N SER A 522 15.63 32.65 20.51
CA SER A 522 16.94 32.21 20.05
C SER A 522 16.92 31.99 18.54
N GLN A 523 18.06 32.17 17.91
CA GLN A 523 18.22 32.00 16.47
C GLN A 523 19.59 31.42 16.16
N ALA A 524 19.61 30.44 15.24
CA ALA A 524 20.84 29.91 14.64
C ALA A 524 20.61 29.71 13.14
N THR A 525 21.63 29.95 12.32
CA THR A 525 21.56 29.71 10.88
C THR A 525 22.31 28.43 10.54
N VAL A 526 21.67 27.55 9.76
CA VAL A 526 22.21 26.27 9.28
C VAL A 526 22.00 26.22 7.77
N GLY A 527 23.06 26.48 7.01
CA GLY A 527 22.95 26.67 5.56
C GLY A 527 21.97 27.80 5.20
N ASP A 528 20.97 27.48 4.37
CA ASP A 528 19.91 28.42 3.95
C ASP A 528 18.69 28.44 4.89
N VAL A 529 18.78 27.73 6.02
CA VAL A 529 17.66 27.59 6.96
C VAL A 529 18.00 28.29 8.27
N VAL A 530 17.03 29.03 8.79
CA VAL A 530 17.13 29.66 10.12
C VAL A 530 16.33 28.81 11.10
N VAL A 531 17.00 28.32 12.15
CA VAL A 531 16.39 27.62 13.29
C VAL A 531 16.19 28.61 14.42
N TYR A 532 14.98 28.71 14.94
CA TYR A 532 14.66 29.68 16.00
C TYR A 532 13.74 29.08 17.07
N GLY A 533 13.89 29.59 18.28
CA GLY A 533 13.03 29.22 19.42
C GLY A 533 11.89 30.19 19.63
N ARG A 534 10.73 29.69 20.04
CA ARG A 534 9.56 30.48 20.42
C ARG A 534 9.30 30.45 21.93
N ASN A 535 8.67 31.51 22.43
CA ASN A 535 8.16 31.54 23.79
C ASN A 535 6.80 30.83 23.88
N VAL A 536 6.82 29.50 23.83
CA VAL A 536 5.63 28.66 23.87
C VAL A 536 5.67 27.71 25.06
N PRO A 537 4.54 27.16 25.49
CA PRO A 537 4.53 26.17 26.54
C PRO A 537 5.45 24.99 26.22
N VAL A 538 6.27 24.59 27.21
CA VAL A 538 7.16 23.44 27.12
C VAL A 538 6.34 22.14 27.02
N TYR A 539 6.95 21.07 26.50
CA TYR A 539 6.34 19.76 26.30
C TYR A 539 5.69 19.18 27.59
N ALA A 540 6.37 19.34 28.73
CA ALA A 540 5.88 18.90 30.04
C ALA A 540 6.04 20.03 31.06
N LYS A 541 4.97 20.38 31.76
CA LYS A 541 4.94 21.47 32.76
C LYS A 541 3.93 21.18 33.87
N VAL A 542 4.22 21.65 35.08
CA VAL A 542 3.24 21.74 36.17
C VAL A 542 2.63 23.14 36.18
N ILE A 543 1.34 23.24 36.06
CA ILE A 543 0.55 24.47 36.11
C ILE A 543 0.02 24.61 37.52
N ALA A 544 0.47 25.67 38.24
CA ALA A 544 0.00 26.03 39.59
C ALA A 544 -0.60 27.44 39.61
N SER A 545 -1.12 27.87 40.74
CA SER A 545 -1.71 29.22 40.91
C SER A 545 -0.73 30.37 40.63
N ALA A 546 0.56 30.17 40.89
CA ALA A 546 1.61 31.16 40.68
C ALA A 546 2.21 31.19 39.27
N GLY A 547 1.79 30.28 38.39
CA GLY A 547 2.36 30.14 37.05
C GLY A 547 2.61 28.67 36.68
N TRP A 548 3.60 28.43 35.81
CA TRP A 548 3.99 27.09 35.44
C TRP A 548 5.49 26.83 35.64
N GLU A 549 5.83 25.58 35.94
CA GLU A 549 7.20 25.10 36.10
C GLU A 549 7.48 23.99 35.11
N ALA A 550 8.61 24.04 34.38
CA ALA A 550 9.00 23.07 33.40
C ALA A 550 9.41 21.74 34.06
N CYS A 551 9.05 20.63 33.45
CA CYS A 551 9.47 19.29 33.83
C CYS A 551 10.34 18.67 32.74
N GLN A 552 11.24 17.78 33.12
CA GLN A 552 12.06 17.04 32.19
C GLN A 552 11.29 15.79 31.71
N ALA A 553 11.08 15.67 30.39
CA ALA A 553 10.41 14.54 29.80
C ALA A 553 11.36 13.72 28.90
N THR A 554 11.31 12.41 29.01
CA THR A 554 12.09 11.46 28.22
C THR A 554 11.20 10.27 27.80
N GLY A 555 11.62 9.50 26.81
CA GLY A 555 10.91 8.31 26.38
C GLY A 555 10.56 8.33 24.88
N SER A 556 9.77 7.37 24.44
CA SER A 556 9.39 7.20 23.04
C SER A 556 7.99 6.59 22.93
N GLY A 557 7.24 7.02 21.93
CA GLY A 557 5.91 6.48 21.67
C GLY A 557 5.01 6.49 22.90
N GLY A 558 4.39 5.36 23.19
CA GLY A 558 3.49 5.18 24.35
C GLY A 558 4.19 4.88 25.67
N HIS A 559 5.48 5.17 25.84
CA HIS A 559 6.17 5.04 27.13
C HIS A 559 7.00 6.31 27.38
N LEU A 560 6.49 7.17 28.25
CA LEU A 560 7.05 8.47 28.57
C LEU A 560 7.30 8.56 30.07
N THR A 561 8.47 9.12 30.44
CA THR A 561 8.84 9.39 31.83
C THR A 561 9.03 10.89 32.00
N VAL A 562 8.35 11.46 32.98
CA VAL A 562 8.42 12.88 33.30
C VAL A 562 8.92 13.06 34.74
N ARG A 563 9.95 13.86 34.92
CA ARG A 563 10.47 14.24 36.24
C ARG A 563 10.14 15.69 36.51
N CYS A 564 9.44 15.94 37.59
CA CYS A 564 9.07 17.29 38.03
C CYS A 564 9.62 17.53 39.43
N ASN A 565 10.04 18.79 39.69
CA ASN A 565 10.36 19.29 41.02
C ASN A 565 9.63 20.64 41.17
N ASN A 566 8.36 20.59 41.58
CA ASN A 566 7.49 21.75 41.65
C ASN A 566 7.29 22.23 43.09
N GLN A 567 7.30 23.55 43.26
CA GLN A 567 7.18 24.18 44.58
C GLN A 567 5.77 24.11 45.14
N GLN A 568 4.77 24.11 44.28
CA GLN A 568 3.35 24.11 44.68
C GLN A 568 2.62 22.95 44.02
N THR A 569 1.57 22.46 44.69
CA THR A 569 0.64 21.50 44.08
C THR A 569 -0.02 22.15 42.87
N GLY A 570 -0.01 21.43 41.74
CA GLY A 570 -0.59 21.87 40.49
C GLY A 570 -1.10 20.71 39.65
N ILE A 571 -1.21 20.95 38.34
CA ILE A 571 -1.57 19.97 37.34
C ILE A 571 -0.38 19.80 36.42
N LEU A 572 0.21 18.59 36.38
CA LEU A 572 1.15 18.22 35.33
C LEU A 572 0.39 18.08 34.03
N GLU A 573 0.77 18.87 33.04
CA GLU A 573 0.29 18.79 31.65
C GLU A 573 1.44 18.35 30.74
N LEU A 574 1.18 17.30 29.96
CA LEU A 574 2.09 16.75 28.96
C LEU A 574 1.42 16.89 27.58
N LEU A 575 2.09 17.58 26.65
CA LEU A 575 1.55 17.88 25.31
C LEU A 575 1.49 16.63 24.42
N GLU A 576 0.84 15.58 24.88
CA GLU A 576 0.41 14.39 24.12
C GLU A 576 -1.11 14.31 24.15
N ASN A 577 -1.72 13.95 23.01
CA ASN A 577 -3.18 13.80 22.94
C ASN A 577 -3.67 12.71 23.90
N GLN A 578 -4.58 13.06 24.78
CA GLN A 578 -5.22 12.09 25.65
C GLN A 578 -6.16 11.19 24.82
N TRP A 579 -6.00 9.88 24.96
CA TRP A 579 -6.83 8.87 24.33
C TRP A 579 -7.06 7.69 25.27
N THR A 580 -8.11 6.94 25.01
CA THR A 580 -8.40 5.71 25.77
C THR A 580 -7.22 4.73 25.71
N GLY A 581 -6.78 4.25 26.88
CA GLY A 581 -5.62 3.36 26.99
C GLY A 581 -4.41 3.99 27.66
N TRP A 582 -4.32 5.31 27.77
CA TRP A 582 -3.29 5.93 28.58
C TRP A 582 -3.49 5.66 30.07
N ARG A 583 -2.42 5.31 30.76
CA ARG A 583 -2.32 5.15 32.20
C ARG A 583 -1.09 5.89 32.73
N VAL A 584 -1.15 6.38 33.94
CA VAL A 584 -0.03 7.11 34.57
C VAL A 584 0.23 6.58 35.98
N TRP A 585 1.51 6.38 36.28
CA TRP A 585 2.01 6.06 37.59
C TRP A 585 2.83 7.24 38.10
N ARG A 586 2.59 7.65 39.37
CA ARG A 586 3.39 8.63 40.08
C ARG A 586 4.14 7.89 41.18
N ASP A 587 5.45 7.92 41.14
CA ASP A 587 6.35 7.23 42.09
C ASP A 587 5.96 5.73 42.26
N GLY A 588 5.61 5.08 41.15
CA GLY A 588 5.18 3.70 41.11
C GLY A 588 3.72 3.43 41.49
N GLN A 589 2.95 4.43 41.91
CA GLN A 589 1.52 4.30 42.25
C GLN A 589 0.64 4.76 41.08
N LEU A 590 -0.35 3.93 40.72
CA LEU A 590 -1.32 4.29 39.67
C LEU A 590 -2.17 5.47 40.14
N VAL A 591 -2.23 6.53 39.31
CA VAL A 591 -3.03 7.72 39.55
C VAL A 591 -3.97 8.00 38.38
N SER A 592 -5.07 8.71 38.62
CA SER A 592 -6.06 9.00 37.58
C SER A 592 -5.64 10.17 36.71
N LEU A 593 -5.81 10.02 35.39
CA LEU A 593 -5.74 11.12 34.43
C LEU A 593 -6.95 12.03 34.63
N GLN A 594 -6.75 13.31 34.40
CA GLN A 594 -7.83 14.31 34.36
C GLN A 594 -8.31 14.49 32.93
N ASP A 595 -9.58 14.88 32.76
CA ASP A 595 -10.14 15.16 31.43
C ASP A 595 -9.46 16.35 30.77
N GLY A 596 -9.25 16.25 29.47
CA GLY A 596 -8.66 17.30 28.64
C GLY A 596 -8.17 16.80 27.29
N GLN A 597 -7.68 17.71 26.47
CA GLN A 597 -7.04 17.33 25.22
C GLN A 597 -5.69 16.64 25.48
N TRP A 598 -4.92 17.23 26.38
CA TRP A 598 -3.57 16.78 26.73
C TRP A 598 -3.59 15.83 27.92
N LEU A 599 -2.54 15.03 28.06
CA LEU A 599 -2.38 14.18 29.25
C LEU A 599 -2.18 15.05 30.48
N ARG A 600 -3.10 14.95 31.46
CA ARG A 600 -3.10 15.75 32.69
C ARG A 600 -3.21 14.86 33.92
N VAL A 601 -2.45 15.20 34.95
CA VAL A 601 -2.49 14.54 36.26
C VAL A 601 -2.19 15.52 37.38
N VAL A 602 -2.78 15.29 38.57
CA VAL A 602 -2.47 16.10 39.77
C VAL A 602 -1.03 15.88 40.20
N ALA A 603 -0.27 16.98 40.29
CA ALA A 603 1.13 17.02 40.70
C ALA A 603 1.26 17.66 42.08
N PRO A 604 1.47 16.90 43.18
CA PRO A 604 1.78 17.45 44.50
C PRO A 604 3.11 18.24 44.46
N ALA A 605 3.30 19.11 45.43
CA ALA A 605 4.59 19.81 45.60
C ALA A 605 5.69 18.81 45.95
N GLY A 606 6.90 19.04 45.44
CA GLY A 606 8.09 18.21 45.64
C GLY A 606 8.62 17.59 44.37
N GLU A 607 9.59 16.70 44.55
CA GLU A 607 10.16 15.92 43.44
C GLU A 607 9.38 14.64 43.24
N HIS A 608 8.84 14.45 42.02
CA HIS A 608 8.05 13.29 41.63
C HIS A 608 8.42 12.80 40.23
N VAL A 609 8.30 11.48 40.04
CA VAL A 609 8.49 10.80 38.76
C VAL A 609 7.15 10.25 38.26
N TYR A 610 6.78 10.63 37.04
CA TYR A 610 5.56 10.19 36.39
C TYR A 610 5.90 9.30 35.21
N GLU A 611 5.32 8.08 35.18
CA GLU A 611 5.43 7.15 34.06
C GLU A 611 4.09 7.06 33.34
N PHE A 612 4.03 7.52 32.10
CA PHE A 612 2.88 7.38 31.22
C PHE A 612 3.06 6.18 30.31
N ARG A 613 2.06 5.31 30.27
CA ARG A 613 2.08 4.12 29.39
C ARG A 613 0.76 4.01 28.63
N TYR A 614 0.87 3.80 27.32
CA TYR A 614 -0.27 3.57 26.44
C TYR A 614 -0.56 2.08 26.32
N LEU A 615 -1.69 1.63 26.84
CA LEU A 615 -2.11 0.23 26.94
C LEU A 615 -3.56 0.09 26.43
N PRO A 616 -3.79 0.23 25.11
CA PRO A 616 -5.13 0.20 24.54
C PRO A 616 -5.74 -1.22 24.58
N LEU A 617 -7.05 -1.32 24.77
CA LEU A 617 -7.79 -2.60 24.78
C LEU A 617 -8.20 -3.07 23.38
N ASP A 618 -8.27 -2.17 22.41
CA ASP A 618 -8.62 -2.47 21.01
C ASP A 618 -7.57 -3.35 20.32
N VAL A 619 -6.29 -3.21 20.65
CA VAL A 619 -5.21 -4.01 20.06
C VAL A 619 -5.30 -5.49 20.49
N PRO A 620 -5.37 -5.85 21.79
CA PRO A 620 -5.62 -7.23 22.19
C PRO A 620 -6.91 -7.81 21.61
N LEU A 621 -7.98 -7.03 21.51
CA LEU A 621 -9.22 -7.46 20.86
C LEU A 621 -8.98 -7.78 19.38
N GLY A 622 -8.30 -6.89 18.64
CA GLY A 622 -7.96 -7.10 17.25
C GLY A 622 -7.11 -8.36 17.04
N LEU A 623 -6.10 -8.58 17.89
CA LEU A 623 -5.24 -9.78 17.86
C LEU A 623 -6.02 -11.06 18.17
N THR A 624 -6.98 -11.01 19.13
CA THR A 624 -7.86 -12.13 19.44
C THR A 624 -8.72 -12.50 18.23
N LEU A 625 -9.32 -11.51 17.57
CA LEU A 625 -10.11 -11.73 16.36
C LEU A 625 -9.26 -12.27 15.19
N LEU A 626 -8.02 -11.79 15.02
CA LEU A 626 -7.06 -12.36 14.07
C LEU A 626 -6.80 -13.84 14.37
N LEU A 627 -6.55 -14.21 15.63
CA LEU A 627 -6.32 -15.61 16.02
C LEU A 627 -7.55 -16.48 15.68
N VAL A 628 -8.76 -16.00 16.00
CA VAL A 628 -10.00 -16.69 15.61
C VAL A 628 -10.09 -16.85 14.09
N GLY A 629 -9.78 -15.78 13.34
CA GLY A 629 -9.73 -15.81 11.88
C GLY A 629 -8.74 -16.86 11.35
N CYS A 630 -7.53 -16.93 11.92
CA CYS A 630 -6.52 -17.92 11.56
C CYS A 630 -6.98 -19.37 11.83
N ILE A 631 -7.60 -19.61 13.00
CA ILE A 631 -8.15 -20.95 13.36
C ILE A 631 -9.25 -21.34 12.36
N LEU A 632 -10.18 -20.43 12.05
CA LEU A 632 -11.25 -20.69 11.08
C LEU A 632 -10.68 -20.94 9.68
N CYS A 633 -9.69 -20.18 9.25
CA CYS A 633 -9.00 -20.40 7.98
C CYS A 633 -8.34 -21.79 7.93
N ALA A 634 -7.64 -22.20 8.98
CA ALA A 634 -7.01 -23.51 9.07
C ALA A 634 -8.06 -24.65 9.02
N ALA A 635 -9.14 -24.53 9.78
CA ALA A 635 -10.24 -25.49 9.79
C ALA A 635 -10.92 -25.61 8.43
N LEU A 636 -11.16 -24.48 7.75
CA LEU A 636 -11.79 -24.48 6.42
C LEU A 636 -10.83 -24.97 5.32
N TRP A 637 -9.52 -24.75 5.49
CA TRP A 637 -8.51 -25.24 4.54
C TRP A 637 -8.42 -26.75 4.49
N THR A 638 -8.59 -27.40 5.65
CA THR A 638 -8.55 -28.87 5.76
C THR A 638 -9.89 -29.56 5.48
N ARG A 639 -10.99 -28.77 5.46
CA ARG A 639 -12.34 -29.32 5.24
C ARG A 639 -12.47 -29.92 3.84
N PRO A 640 -12.97 -31.16 3.69
CA PRO A 640 -13.29 -31.71 2.38
C PRO A 640 -14.43 -30.92 1.74
N ASP A 641 -14.24 -30.58 0.47
CA ASP A 641 -15.30 -29.96 -0.33
C ASP A 641 -16.29 -31.05 -0.75
N ASN A 642 -17.35 -31.24 0.01
CA ASN A 642 -18.49 -32.04 -0.45
C ASN A 642 -19.19 -31.21 -1.54
N ILE A 643 -18.83 -31.44 -2.79
CA ILE A 643 -19.43 -30.86 -3.99
C ILE A 643 -20.52 -31.78 -4.51
#